data_c7f09521b58502a85658e2e8f5de0c8d
#
_entry.id   c7f09521b58502a85658e2e8f5de0c8d
#
_cell.length_a   1.000
_cell.length_b   1.000
_cell.length_c   1.000
_cell.angle_alpha   90.00
_cell.angle_beta   90.00
_cell.angle_gamma   90.00
#
_symmetry.space_group_name_H-M   'P 1'
#
loop_
_entity.id
_entity.type
_entity.pdbx_description
1 polymer ?
#
loop_
_entity_poly.entity_id
_entity_poly.type
_entity_poly.pdbx_seq_one_letter_code
_entity_poly.pdbx_strand_id
1 'polypeptide(L)'
;MYKVSDEVMEAISKIDGKGDPVVAAGTTGSGKSAVEEASAKNPVTQSLLGIREASGKGSVTKVSTIATDYEMIPEDKLAMSAELHPKTMAECGDDNELLGNVLYSGAKDYFKNSDENLYKAKLAKAMTNLLEHPANDSLGYKLKDIGDDKYNALMEVILKFDVSQVMILYNEMLAKTSKKGQKGVRVFIELLSSRESFREIVAEFWNLVIDFINQEVEELREKLESNGAVVGVKPEGGYMFTALLGEDDLDSEITEILLKSEEGSKEYLLSNVSLIYRGADYIFDVGNKDALTVAEIGDTKIHCIRIIDTQGLFHSTGVKAKDEAERIVDLLSEFHSNRLLLVVNSFVTDTVKDGYDAISMMLQEVNRDIEVYLLFTHWDEYLKSFANQSGTVSRFSRRSNINWAEKYKEAFYEQQKVIDRFNAAVDDNASKKKPQIIGVYRAAILSEDGNKMEDILDYEGVQYPDALNQLFTDMVQQASVTGDRYRVVEDIEESVSIDSSEFGKQNISSLYSNLVSECKNLKLYASTVRACNRKWINAGNVHNSNVVANDYGFQNITTKFVQEIRNYAMNYVKKLDIDAKAYLPNQDDEEKFIADLMAYLTAQQNVGREVAKMIGSESYSEGFVRAKEFKYQYERFTDMIQYAQDNYFIADTIYFTEKFEKCLIEASKKCIRDFVDSKCIVVY
;
A
#
# COMPACT_ATOMS: atom_id res chain seq x y z
N MET A 1 -5.40 -5.64 -32.86
CA MET A 1 -4.47 -6.44 -32.03
C MET A 1 -3.80 -7.51 -32.89
N TYR A 2 -2.61 -7.90 -32.51
CA TYR A 2 -1.82 -8.92 -33.18
C TYR A 2 -1.99 -10.26 -32.49
N LYS A 3 -1.89 -11.35 -33.27
CA LYS A 3 -1.95 -12.70 -32.70
C LYS A 3 -0.73 -12.92 -31.80
N VAL A 4 -0.97 -13.32 -30.58
CA VAL A 4 0.09 -13.68 -29.62
C VAL A 4 0.58 -15.09 -29.95
N SER A 5 1.88 -15.25 -30.21
CA SER A 5 2.48 -16.59 -30.40
C SER A 5 2.76 -17.28 -29.07
N ASP A 6 2.89 -18.61 -29.11
CA ASP A 6 3.19 -19.40 -27.90
C ASP A 6 4.52 -18.97 -27.25
N GLU A 7 5.50 -18.56 -28.05
CA GLU A 7 6.81 -18.08 -27.57
C GLU A 7 6.67 -16.74 -26.82
N VAL A 8 5.86 -15.81 -27.36
CA VAL A 8 5.56 -14.53 -26.71
C VAL A 8 4.74 -14.76 -25.42
N MET A 9 3.78 -15.70 -25.44
CA MET A 9 3.03 -16.07 -24.24
C MET A 9 3.94 -16.64 -23.15
N GLU A 10 4.86 -17.52 -23.50
CA GLU A 10 5.85 -18.03 -22.56
C GLU A 10 6.73 -16.90 -22.00
N ALA A 11 7.19 -16.00 -22.85
CA ALA A 11 7.98 -14.83 -22.42
C ALA A 11 7.19 -13.96 -21.42
N ILE A 12 5.94 -13.62 -21.74
CA ILE A 12 5.07 -12.84 -20.86
C ILE A 12 4.88 -13.54 -19.53
N SER A 13 4.60 -14.85 -19.53
CA SER A 13 4.40 -15.61 -18.29
C SER A 13 5.62 -15.66 -17.36
N LYS A 14 6.82 -15.48 -17.92
CA LYS A 14 8.08 -15.43 -17.16
C LYS A 14 8.37 -14.04 -16.60
N ILE A 15 7.79 -13.00 -17.19
CA ILE A 15 8.07 -11.59 -16.89
C ILE A 15 6.95 -10.97 -16.04
N ASP A 16 5.70 -11.33 -16.31
CA ASP A 16 4.54 -10.72 -15.67
C ASP A 16 4.58 -10.88 -14.15
N GLY A 17 4.40 -9.76 -13.47
CA GLY A 17 4.48 -9.68 -12.01
C GLY A 17 5.88 -9.86 -11.41
N LYS A 18 6.92 -10.06 -12.22
CA LYS A 18 8.31 -10.25 -11.76
C LYS A 18 9.09 -8.94 -11.68
N GLY A 19 10.21 -9.01 -10.95
CA GLY A 19 11.10 -7.88 -10.71
C GLY A 19 10.71 -7.08 -9.46
N ASP A 20 11.71 -6.46 -8.84
CA ASP A 20 11.53 -5.58 -7.68
C ASP A 20 10.73 -4.34 -8.11
N PRO A 21 9.51 -4.13 -7.62
CA PRO A 21 8.69 -3.03 -8.06
C PRO A 21 9.19 -1.69 -7.50
N VAL A 22 9.05 -0.64 -8.30
CA VAL A 22 9.26 0.75 -7.91
C VAL A 22 7.91 1.45 -7.97
N VAL A 23 7.39 1.90 -6.85
CA VAL A 23 6.11 2.63 -6.81
C VAL A 23 6.35 4.07 -7.28
N ALA A 24 5.75 4.46 -8.40
CA ALA A 24 5.83 5.82 -8.92
C ALA A 24 4.67 6.67 -8.37
N ALA A 25 4.98 7.73 -7.66
CA ALA A 25 4.02 8.67 -7.12
C ALA A 25 4.41 10.11 -7.47
N GLY A 26 3.42 10.99 -7.54
CA GLY A 26 3.62 12.40 -7.84
C GLY A 26 2.29 13.10 -8.01
N THR A 27 2.29 14.42 -8.00
CA THR A 27 1.07 15.20 -8.24
C THR A 27 0.54 14.99 -9.66
N THR A 28 -0.73 15.28 -9.88
CA THR A 28 -1.32 15.23 -11.23
C THR A 28 -0.54 16.14 -12.17
N GLY A 29 -0.19 15.63 -13.36
CA GLY A 29 0.62 16.37 -14.34
C GLY A 29 2.11 16.47 -13.97
N SER A 30 2.61 15.65 -13.05
CA SER A 30 4.05 15.63 -12.72
C SER A 30 4.90 14.89 -13.76
N GLY A 31 4.30 14.22 -14.76
CA GLY A 31 5.03 13.48 -15.79
C GLY A 31 5.38 12.04 -15.42
N LYS A 32 4.59 11.38 -14.54
CA LYS A 32 4.80 9.95 -14.23
C LYS A 32 4.76 9.08 -15.47
N SER A 33 3.70 9.20 -16.27
CA SER A 33 3.55 8.41 -17.50
C SER A 33 4.62 8.74 -18.55
N ALA A 34 5.15 9.97 -18.57
CA ALA A 34 6.27 10.34 -19.44
C ALA A 34 7.56 9.54 -19.10
N VAL A 35 7.73 9.10 -17.85
CA VAL A 35 8.83 8.20 -17.47
C VAL A 35 8.68 6.84 -18.14
N GLU A 36 7.46 6.31 -18.16
CA GLU A 36 7.13 5.03 -18.80
C GLU A 36 7.32 5.11 -20.32
N GLU A 37 6.79 6.17 -20.95
CA GLU A 37 6.97 6.45 -22.38
C GLU A 37 8.46 6.54 -22.73
N ALA A 38 9.23 7.34 -22.00
CA ALA A 38 10.65 7.49 -22.22
C ALA A 38 11.44 6.19 -22.05
N SER A 39 10.96 5.27 -21.23
CA SER A 39 11.63 3.99 -20.97
C SER A 39 11.45 2.96 -22.10
N ALA A 40 10.49 3.17 -23.03
CA ALA A 40 10.27 2.27 -24.14
C ALA A 40 11.26 2.50 -25.29
N LYS A 41 11.69 1.41 -25.94
CA LYS A 41 12.69 1.44 -27.01
C LYS A 41 12.12 1.96 -28.35
N ASN A 42 10.88 1.61 -28.67
CA ASN A 42 10.29 1.86 -30.00
C ASN A 42 9.24 2.98 -29.95
N PRO A 43 9.20 3.90 -30.92
CA PRO A 43 8.23 4.99 -30.97
C PRO A 43 6.76 4.54 -30.97
N VAL A 44 6.42 3.38 -31.56
CA VAL A 44 5.05 2.84 -31.53
C VAL A 44 4.66 2.49 -30.10
N THR A 45 5.55 1.82 -29.38
CA THR A 45 5.33 1.47 -27.97
C THR A 45 5.27 2.72 -27.10
N GLN A 46 6.11 3.72 -27.35
CA GLN A 46 6.04 5.04 -26.70
C GLN A 46 4.66 5.68 -26.90
N SER A 47 4.17 5.70 -28.14
CA SER A 47 2.85 6.28 -28.47
C SER A 47 1.70 5.52 -27.79
N LEU A 48 1.77 4.18 -27.70
CA LEU A 48 0.76 3.38 -27.00
C LEU A 48 0.74 3.67 -25.49
N LEU A 49 1.90 3.81 -24.86
CA LEU A 49 2.01 4.23 -23.46
C LEU A 49 1.51 5.68 -23.26
N GLY A 50 1.82 6.57 -24.20
CA GLY A 50 1.37 7.97 -24.22
C GLY A 50 -0.14 8.16 -24.36
N ILE A 51 -0.87 7.21 -24.97
CA ILE A 51 -2.35 7.23 -25.02
C ILE A 51 -2.93 7.27 -23.61
N ARG A 52 -2.34 6.55 -22.68
CA ARG A 52 -2.74 6.52 -21.29
C ARG A 52 -2.54 7.87 -20.57
N GLU A 53 -1.46 8.58 -20.91
CA GLU A 53 -1.18 9.91 -20.38
C GLU A 53 -2.15 10.98 -20.90
N ALA A 54 -2.47 10.94 -22.20
CA ALA A 54 -3.31 11.93 -22.86
C ALA A 54 -4.73 12.03 -22.30
N SER A 55 -5.20 11.02 -21.58
CA SER A 55 -6.55 10.99 -20.99
C SER A 55 -6.76 12.01 -19.86
N GLY A 56 -5.71 12.57 -19.27
CA GLY A 56 -5.74 13.69 -18.32
C GLY A 56 -6.52 13.48 -17.03
N LYS A 57 -7.19 12.34 -16.88
CA LYS A 57 -7.89 11.92 -15.66
C LYS A 57 -7.12 10.74 -15.09
N GLY A 58 -6.64 10.87 -13.87
CA GLY A 58 -5.86 9.81 -13.21
C GLY A 58 -6.54 8.46 -13.34
N SER A 59 -5.79 7.47 -13.82
CA SER A 59 -6.22 6.08 -13.88
C SER A 59 -6.72 5.61 -12.51
N VAL A 60 -7.87 4.95 -12.50
CA VAL A 60 -8.43 4.33 -11.28
C VAL A 60 -7.71 3.02 -10.99
N THR A 61 -7.17 2.39 -12.04
CA THR A 61 -6.54 1.08 -11.98
C THR A 61 -5.04 1.25 -11.77
N LYS A 62 -4.49 0.51 -10.82
CA LYS A 62 -3.05 0.38 -10.64
C LYS A 62 -2.48 -0.41 -11.81
N VAL A 63 -1.45 0.10 -12.45
CA VAL A 63 -0.84 -0.54 -13.60
C VAL A 63 0.63 -0.80 -13.33
N SER A 64 1.04 -2.03 -13.60
CA SER A 64 2.43 -2.45 -13.57
C SER A 64 3.01 -2.28 -14.96
N THR A 65 3.96 -1.37 -15.15
CA THR A 65 4.70 -1.22 -16.39
C THR A 65 6.05 -1.92 -16.27
N ILE A 66 6.35 -2.82 -17.20
CA ILE A 66 7.52 -3.68 -17.13
C ILE A 66 8.34 -3.51 -18.42
N ALA A 67 9.45 -2.79 -18.29
CA ALA A 67 10.47 -2.71 -19.34
C ALA A 67 11.37 -3.96 -19.25
N THR A 68 11.59 -4.64 -20.38
CA THR A 68 12.48 -5.81 -20.45
C THR A 68 13.45 -5.71 -21.61
N ASP A 69 14.63 -6.34 -21.47
CA ASP A 69 15.57 -6.51 -22.56
C ASP A 69 15.39 -7.81 -23.34
N TYR A 70 14.39 -8.63 -22.98
CA TYR A 70 14.18 -9.94 -23.57
C TYR A 70 13.66 -9.87 -25.01
N GLU A 71 14.43 -10.42 -25.94
CA GLU A 71 14.22 -10.27 -27.39
C GLU A 71 12.91 -10.90 -27.91
N MET A 72 12.32 -11.84 -27.17
CA MET A 72 11.02 -12.42 -27.56
C MET A 72 9.83 -11.47 -27.41
N ILE A 73 9.97 -10.40 -26.65
CA ILE A 73 9.00 -9.31 -26.65
C ILE A 73 9.30 -8.41 -27.84
N PRO A 74 8.40 -8.28 -28.84
CA PRO A 74 8.64 -7.47 -30.01
C PRO A 74 8.82 -5.99 -29.66
N GLU A 75 9.80 -5.32 -30.29
CA GLU A 75 10.10 -3.91 -29.96
C GLU A 75 8.98 -2.95 -30.31
N ASP A 76 8.24 -3.22 -31.40
CA ASP A 76 7.15 -2.39 -31.93
C ASP A 76 5.78 -2.78 -31.35
N LYS A 77 5.74 -3.56 -30.28
CA LYS A 77 4.50 -4.03 -29.66
C LYS A 77 4.49 -3.75 -28.17
N LEU A 78 3.30 -3.47 -27.68
CA LEU A 78 2.98 -3.43 -26.26
C LEU A 78 2.17 -4.67 -25.90
N ALA A 79 2.71 -5.53 -25.06
CA ALA A 79 1.96 -6.64 -24.50
C ALA A 79 1.20 -6.16 -23.27
N MET A 80 -0.08 -6.50 -23.19
CA MET A 80 -0.94 -6.22 -22.06
C MET A 80 -1.45 -7.53 -21.48
N SER A 81 -1.20 -7.76 -20.20
CA SER A 81 -1.78 -8.83 -19.40
C SER A 81 -2.71 -8.21 -18.37
N ALA A 82 -3.93 -8.71 -18.24
CA ALA A 82 -4.85 -8.22 -17.21
C ALA A 82 -5.91 -9.27 -16.89
N GLU A 83 -6.59 -9.06 -15.77
CA GLU A 83 -7.69 -9.90 -15.33
C GLU A 83 -9.03 -9.18 -15.55
N LEU A 84 -10.00 -9.96 -16.01
CA LEU A 84 -11.42 -9.63 -15.99
C LEU A 84 -12.07 -10.46 -14.89
N HIS A 85 -12.53 -9.80 -13.84
CA HIS A 85 -13.08 -10.50 -12.70
C HIS A 85 -14.57 -10.19 -12.52
N PRO A 86 -15.47 -11.19 -12.75
CA PRO A 86 -16.89 -11.04 -12.44
C PRO A 86 -17.07 -10.75 -10.95
N LYS A 87 -17.88 -9.76 -10.64
CA LYS A 87 -18.11 -9.34 -9.27
C LYS A 87 -19.07 -10.28 -8.54
N THR A 88 -18.85 -10.42 -7.24
CA THR A 88 -19.70 -11.21 -6.33
C THR A 88 -20.27 -10.33 -5.24
N MET A 89 -21.31 -10.81 -4.55
CA MET A 89 -21.90 -10.10 -3.39
C MET A 89 -20.87 -9.84 -2.29
N ALA A 90 -19.92 -10.75 -2.08
CA ALA A 90 -18.88 -10.58 -1.07
C ALA A 90 -17.94 -9.40 -1.37
N GLU A 91 -17.69 -9.14 -2.65
CA GLU A 91 -16.80 -8.04 -3.08
C GLU A 91 -17.51 -6.69 -3.17
N CYS A 92 -18.82 -6.69 -3.45
CA CYS A 92 -19.62 -5.46 -3.51
C CYS A 92 -20.07 -4.97 -2.13
N GLY A 93 -20.00 -5.84 -1.13
CA GLY A 93 -20.35 -5.55 0.26
C GLY A 93 -21.86 -5.44 0.51
N ASP A 94 -22.25 -5.62 1.77
CA ASP A 94 -23.57 -5.29 2.30
C ASP A 94 -23.68 -3.79 2.58
N ASP A 95 -23.31 -2.91 1.66
CA ASP A 95 -23.21 -1.49 1.99
C ASP A 95 -24.57 -0.83 2.11
N ASN A 96 -25.23 -1.15 3.24
CA ASN A 96 -26.44 -0.48 3.70
C ASN A 96 -26.26 1.04 3.82
N GLU A 97 -25.02 1.49 3.97
CA GLU A 97 -24.71 2.90 4.19
C GLU A 97 -24.95 3.73 2.93
N LEU A 98 -24.60 3.22 1.77
CA LEU A 98 -24.77 3.91 0.50
C LEU A 98 -26.25 4.18 0.19
N LEU A 99 -27.08 3.13 0.15
CA LEU A 99 -28.51 3.29 -0.08
C LEU A 99 -29.21 4.02 1.07
N GLY A 100 -28.75 3.84 2.29
CA GLY A 100 -29.22 4.58 3.45
C GLY A 100 -29.02 6.09 3.33
N ASN A 101 -27.89 6.52 2.77
CA ASN A 101 -27.60 7.93 2.50
C ASN A 101 -28.51 8.51 1.40
N VAL A 102 -28.78 7.73 0.35
CA VAL A 102 -29.72 8.12 -0.72
C VAL A 102 -31.11 8.35 -0.15
N LEU A 103 -31.64 7.38 0.61
CA LEU A 103 -32.96 7.48 1.26
C LEU A 103 -33.03 8.61 2.28
N TYR A 104 -31.97 8.82 3.08
CA TYR A 104 -31.90 9.94 4.03
C TYR A 104 -32.01 11.30 3.32
N SER A 105 -31.34 11.45 2.19
CA SER A 105 -31.38 12.69 1.40
C SER A 105 -32.78 12.99 0.91
N GLY A 106 -33.50 11.99 0.40
CA GLY A 106 -34.89 12.10 -0.01
C GLY A 106 -35.82 12.42 1.18
N ALA A 107 -35.66 11.68 2.29
CA ALA A 107 -36.50 11.87 3.50
C ALA A 107 -36.38 13.27 4.09
N LYS A 108 -35.16 13.81 4.12
CA LYS A 108 -34.88 15.16 4.64
C LYS A 108 -35.65 16.27 3.90
N ASP A 109 -35.78 16.13 2.59
CA ASP A 109 -36.45 17.11 1.76
C ASP A 109 -37.98 16.89 1.74
N TYR A 110 -38.44 15.63 1.72
CA TYR A 110 -39.86 15.31 1.87
C TYR A 110 -40.44 15.79 3.22
N PHE A 111 -39.69 15.64 4.31
CA PHE A 111 -40.09 16.13 5.64
C PHE A 111 -40.42 17.63 5.66
N LYS A 112 -39.77 18.41 4.82
CA LYS A 112 -39.98 19.86 4.73
C LYS A 112 -41.17 20.23 3.86
N ASN A 113 -41.39 19.51 2.77
CA ASN A 113 -42.26 19.94 1.67
C ASN A 113 -43.49 19.05 1.47
N SER A 114 -43.48 17.81 1.97
CA SER A 114 -44.53 16.80 1.80
C SER A 114 -44.90 16.55 0.32
N ASP A 115 -43.92 16.66 -0.58
CA ASP A 115 -44.09 16.52 -2.02
C ASP A 115 -43.35 15.26 -2.51
N GLU A 116 -44.12 14.29 -3.00
CA GLU A 116 -43.60 12.99 -3.47
C GLU A 116 -42.82 13.12 -4.75
N ASN A 117 -43.15 14.05 -5.64
CA ASN A 117 -42.37 14.28 -6.86
C ASN A 117 -41.02 14.88 -6.53
N LEU A 118 -40.99 15.78 -5.56
CA LEU A 118 -39.73 16.35 -5.07
C LEU A 118 -38.89 15.28 -4.36
N TYR A 119 -39.51 14.36 -3.61
CA TYR A 119 -38.84 13.22 -3.01
C TYR A 119 -38.16 12.36 -4.07
N LYS A 120 -38.87 11.91 -5.12
CA LYS A 120 -38.32 11.11 -6.24
C LYS A 120 -37.19 11.85 -6.96
N ALA A 121 -37.38 13.14 -7.22
CA ALA A 121 -36.33 13.97 -7.86
C ALA A 121 -35.04 14.06 -6.99
N LYS A 122 -35.20 14.09 -5.67
CA LYS A 122 -34.08 14.13 -4.73
C LYS A 122 -33.38 12.79 -4.56
N LEU A 123 -34.14 11.69 -4.60
CA LEU A 123 -33.58 10.35 -4.66
C LEU A 123 -32.76 10.19 -5.94
N ALA A 124 -33.31 10.56 -7.11
CA ALA A 124 -32.61 10.49 -8.38
C ALA A 124 -31.31 11.30 -8.36
N LYS A 125 -31.36 12.54 -7.86
CA LYS A 125 -30.15 13.36 -7.72
C LYS A 125 -29.13 12.76 -6.74
N ALA A 126 -29.58 12.19 -5.62
CA ALA A 126 -28.70 11.55 -4.65
C ALA A 126 -28.08 10.28 -5.23
N MET A 127 -28.85 9.55 -6.04
CA MET A 127 -28.37 8.36 -6.76
C MET A 127 -27.33 8.72 -7.84
N THR A 128 -27.61 9.75 -8.65
CA THR A 128 -26.63 10.26 -9.62
C THR A 128 -25.35 10.69 -8.92
N ASN A 129 -25.44 11.46 -7.84
CA ASN A 129 -24.27 11.85 -7.05
C ASN A 129 -23.53 10.65 -6.48
N LEU A 130 -24.24 9.58 -6.06
CA LEU A 130 -23.62 8.34 -5.59
C LEU A 130 -22.83 7.66 -6.71
N LEU A 131 -23.41 7.58 -7.90
CA LEU A 131 -22.80 6.94 -9.06
C LEU A 131 -21.63 7.74 -9.64
N GLU A 132 -21.66 9.08 -9.50
CA GLU A 132 -20.64 10.01 -10.02
C GLU A 132 -19.53 10.33 -9.00
N HIS A 133 -19.68 9.99 -7.72
CA HIS A 133 -18.78 10.47 -6.67
C HIS A 133 -17.46 9.68 -6.66
N PRO A 134 -16.31 10.35 -6.91
CA PRO A 134 -15.01 9.68 -6.98
C PRO A 134 -14.53 9.06 -5.67
N ALA A 135 -15.09 9.46 -4.53
CA ALA A 135 -14.73 8.90 -3.22
C ALA A 135 -15.33 7.51 -2.95
N ASN A 136 -16.23 7.02 -3.80
CA ASN A 136 -16.72 5.66 -3.76
C ASN A 136 -15.84 4.79 -4.67
N ASP A 137 -14.58 4.56 -4.25
CA ASP A 137 -13.58 3.80 -5.01
C ASP A 137 -14.05 2.44 -5.52
N SER A 138 -15.10 1.88 -4.93
CA SER A 138 -15.64 0.60 -5.35
C SER A 138 -16.78 0.67 -6.37
N LEU A 139 -17.55 1.78 -6.47
CA LEU A 139 -18.79 1.78 -7.25
C LEU A 139 -19.12 3.05 -8.03
N GLY A 140 -18.92 4.23 -7.49
CA GLY A 140 -19.34 5.48 -8.12
C GLY A 140 -18.73 5.69 -9.50
N TYR A 141 -17.48 5.35 -9.67
CA TYR A 141 -16.78 5.46 -10.95
C TYR A 141 -17.20 4.39 -11.96
N LYS A 142 -17.62 3.23 -11.46
CA LYS A 142 -17.92 2.04 -12.27
C LYS A 142 -19.33 2.04 -12.87
N LEU A 143 -20.23 2.85 -12.31
CA LEU A 143 -21.63 2.93 -12.73
C LEU A 143 -22.00 4.25 -13.40
N LYS A 144 -21.02 5.10 -13.67
CA LYS A 144 -21.25 6.42 -14.29
C LYS A 144 -21.92 6.32 -15.66
N ASP A 145 -21.60 5.30 -16.43
CA ASP A 145 -22.00 5.11 -17.82
C ASP A 145 -22.92 3.89 -18.02
N ILE A 146 -23.70 3.50 -17.01
CA ILE A 146 -24.57 2.32 -17.09
C ILE A 146 -25.73 2.46 -18.10
N GLY A 147 -26.00 3.68 -18.57
CA GLY A 147 -27.12 3.99 -19.45
C GLY A 147 -28.45 4.16 -18.73
N ASP A 148 -29.37 4.88 -19.37
CA ASP A 148 -30.65 5.27 -18.76
C ASP A 148 -31.53 4.08 -18.37
N ASP A 149 -31.54 2.99 -19.14
CA ASP A 149 -32.36 1.82 -18.84
C ASP A 149 -31.91 1.10 -17.57
N LYS A 150 -30.60 0.89 -17.41
CA LYS A 150 -30.02 0.29 -16.20
C LYS A 150 -30.20 1.21 -14.98
N TYR A 151 -29.97 2.52 -15.16
CA TYR A 151 -30.21 3.51 -14.12
C TYR A 151 -31.67 3.49 -13.64
N ASN A 152 -32.65 3.48 -14.56
CA ASN A 152 -34.07 3.40 -14.22
C ASN A 152 -34.40 2.12 -13.47
N ALA A 153 -33.84 0.98 -13.88
CA ALA A 153 -34.01 -0.28 -13.17
C ALA A 153 -33.52 -0.21 -11.71
N LEU A 154 -32.35 0.38 -11.46
CA LEU A 154 -31.83 0.60 -10.11
C LEU A 154 -32.73 1.54 -9.30
N MET A 155 -33.24 2.60 -9.93
CA MET A 155 -34.19 3.52 -9.30
C MET A 155 -35.51 2.85 -8.93
N GLU A 156 -36.04 1.96 -9.77
CA GLU A 156 -37.24 1.18 -9.47
C GLU A 156 -37.06 0.32 -8.23
N VAL A 157 -35.91 -0.31 -8.06
CA VAL A 157 -35.60 -1.09 -6.85
C VAL A 157 -35.63 -0.23 -5.59
N ILE A 158 -35.00 0.93 -5.61
CA ILE A 158 -34.98 1.85 -4.46
C ILE A 158 -36.39 2.36 -4.13
N LEU A 159 -37.19 2.63 -5.15
CA LEU A 159 -38.58 3.14 -4.97
C LEU A 159 -39.53 2.08 -4.43
N LYS A 160 -39.18 0.78 -4.39
CA LYS A 160 -39.96 -0.25 -3.65
C LYS A 160 -39.99 0.03 -2.16
N PHE A 161 -39.04 0.78 -1.62
CA PHE A 161 -39.12 1.24 -0.22
C PHE A 161 -40.01 2.47 -0.12
N ASP A 162 -41.26 2.25 0.32
CA ASP A 162 -42.29 3.26 0.34
C ASP A 162 -41.88 4.50 1.14
N VAL A 163 -42.20 5.68 0.61
CA VAL A 163 -41.93 6.97 1.23
C VAL A 163 -42.54 7.08 2.65
N SER A 164 -43.68 6.44 2.87
CA SER A 164 -44.31 6.42 4.20
C SER A 164 -43.46 5.70 5.24
N GLN A 165 -42.82 4.57 4.85
CA GLN A 165 -41.90 3.84 5.72
C GLN A 165 -40.64 4.65 5.99
N VAL A 166 -40.08 5.27 4.94
CA VAL A 166 -38.93 6.18 5.08
C VAL A 166 -39.23 7.30 6.09
N MET A 167 -40.40 7.89 6.02
CA MET A 167 -40.82 8.98 6.90
C MET A 167 -41.06 8.55 8.35
N ILE A 168 -41.57 7.33 8.56
CA ILE A 168 -41.65 6.75 9.90
C ILE A 168 -40.27 6.67 10.53
N LEU A 169 -39.28 6.11 9.80
CA LEU A 169 -37.91 5.97 10.29
C LEU A 169 -37.22 7.32 10.47
N TYR A 170 -37.50 8.27 9.59
CA TYR A 170 -36.96 9.63 9.74
C TYR A 170 -37.46 10.32 11.00
N ASN A 171 -38.77 10.15 11.32
CA ASN A 171 -39.36 10.67 12.56
C ASN A 171 -38.81 9.93 13.80
N GLU A 172 -38.64 8.61 13.75
CA GLU A 172 -37.98 7.85 14.80
C GLU A 172 -36.53 8.34 15.05
N MET A 173 -35.78 8.62 13.99
CA MET A 173 -34.45 9.22 14.09
C MET A 173 -34.48 10.58 14.78
N LEU A 174 -35.42 11.45 14.40
CA LEU A 174 -35.60 12.77 15.03
C LEU A 174 -35.99 12.68 16.52
N ALA A 175 -36.70 11.65 16.91
CA ALA A 175 -37.04 11.38 18.32
C ALA A 175 -35.78 10.90 19.11
N LYS A 176 -34.88 10.16 18.47
CA LYS A 176 -33.65 9.66 19.10
C LYS A 176 -32.53 10.69 19.13
N THR A 177 -32.47 11.61 18.17
CA THR A 177 -31.42 12.63 18.08
C THR A 177 -31.93 13.94 17.50
N SER A 178 -31.64 15.05 18.17
CA SER A 178 -31.93 16.41 17.65
C SER A 178 -30.88 16.87 16.61
N LYS A 179 -29.78 16.11 16.42
CA LYS A 179 -28.68 16.46 15.50
C LYS A 179 -28.99 15.92 14.11
N LYS A 180 -29.19 16.85 13.16
CA LYS A 180 -29.46 16.54 11.72
C LYS A 180 -28.19 16.35 10.86
N GLY A 181 -27.00 16.36 11.46
CA GLY A 181 -25.73 16.14 10.77
C GLY A 181 -25.37 14.65 10.68
N GLN A 182 -24.08 14.33 10.51
CA GLN A 182 -23.56 12.96 10.40
C GLN A 182 -24.09 11.99 11.46
N LYS A 183 -24.30 12.47 12.69
CA LYS A 183 -24.90 11.64 13.75
C LYS A 183 -26.35 11.25 13.47
N GLY A 184 -27.14 12.12 12.83
CA GLY A 184 -28.51 11.82 12.42
C GLY A 184 -28.54 10.78 11.30
N VAL A 185 -27.65 10.91 10.32
CA VAL A 185 -27.49 9.94 9.22
C VAL A 185 -27.21 8.54 9.76
N ARG A 186 -26.24 8.39 10.66
CA ARG A 186 -25.91 7.08 11.26
C ARG A 186 -27.09 6.44 11.97
N VAL A 187 -27.80 7.20 12.81
CA VAL A 187 -29.01 6.69 13.50
C VAL A 187 -30.11 6.29 12.51
N PHE A 188 -30.27 7.03 11.42
CA PHE A 188 -31.24 6.69 10.38
C PHE A 188 -30.87 5.39 9.66
N ILE A 189 -29.60 5.22 9.28
CA ILE A 189 -29.07 4.01 8.65
C ILE A 189 -29.19 2.80 9.58
N GLU A 190 -28.89 2.94 10.87
CA GLU A 190 -29.09 1.88 11.86
C GLU A 190 -30.57 1.44 11.95
N LEU A 191 -31.52 2.39 11.90
CA LEU A 191 -32.92 2.10 11.88
C LEU A 191 -33.39 1.39 10.60
N LEU A 192 -32.88 1.83 9.43
CA LEU A 192 -33.11 1.18 8.14
C LEU A 192 -32.57 -0.25 8.14
N SER A 193 -31.34 -0.45 8.52
CA SER A 193 -30.65 -1.76 8.52
C SER A 193 -31.32 -2.78 9.47
N SER A 194 -32.10 -2.32 10.45
CA SER A 194 -32.90 -3.18 11.31
C SER A 194 -34.14 -3.75 10.62
N ARG A 195 -34.56 -3.20 9.46
CA ARG A 195 -35.75 -3.62 8.71
C ARG A 195 -35.41 -4.69 7.69
N GLU A 196 -36.15 -5.79 7.71
CA GLU A 196 -35.97 -6.88 6.76
C GLU A 196 -36.23 -6.44 5.32
N SER A 197 -37.31 -5.68 5.11
CA SER A 197 -37.68 -5.11 3.81
C SER A 197 -36.57 -4.22 3.20
N PHE A 198 -35.82 -3.51 4.02
CA PHE A 198 -34.69 -2.72 3.53
C PHE A 198 -33.51 -3.61 3.11
N ARG A 199 -33.19 -4.65 3.89
CA ARG A 199 -32.13 -5.60 3.54
C ARG A 199 -32.43 -6.36 2.25
N GLU A 200 -33.70 -6.71 2.02
CA GLU A 200 -34.13 -7.31 0.76
C GLU A 200 -33.91 -6.38 -0.45
N ILE A 201 -34.24 -5.09 -0.29
CA ILE A 201 -34.02 -4.08 -1.33
C ILE A 201 -32.52 -3.84 -1.57
N VAL A 202 -31.71 -3.79 -0.52
CA VAL A 202 -30.26 -3.71 -0.66
C VAL A 202 -29.69 -4.90 -1.42
N ALA A 203 -30.12 -6.10 -1.05
CA ALA A 203 -29.68 -7.32 -1.76
C ALA A 203 -30.13 -7.32 -3.23
N GLU A 204 -31.37 -6.92 -3.52
CA GLU A 204 -31.87 -6.81 -4.89
C GLU A 204 -31.08 -5.76 -5.71
N PHE A 205 -30.81 -4.61 -5.11
CA PHE A 205 -30.03 -3.54 -5.74
C PHE A 205 -28.62 -4.02 -6.10
N TRP A 206 -27.93 -4.65 -5.17
CA TRP A 206 -26.58 -5.13 -5.39
C TRP A 206 -26.52 -6.28 -6.38
N ASN A 207 -27.47 -7.21 -6.34
CA ASN A 207 -27.55 -8.26 -7.35
C ASN A 207 -27.73 -7.67 -8.77
N LEU A 208 -28.57 -6.66 -8.92
CA LEU A 208 -28.76 -6.01 -10.22
C LEU A 208 -27.50 -5.29 -10.71
N VAL A 209 -26.79 -4.61 -9.80
CA VAL A 209 -25.48 -3.97 -10.11
C VAL A 209 -24.46 -5.03 -10.56
N ILE A 210 -24.38 -6.14 -9.83
CA ILE A 210 -23.47 -7.24 -10.13
C ILE A 210 -23.80 -7.85 -11.50
N ASP A 211 -25.08 -8.08 -11.78
CA ASP A 211 -25.51 -8.61 -13.08
C ASP A 211 -25.10 -7.68 -14.23
N PHE A 212 -25.24 -6.38 -14.05
CA PHE A 212 -24.82 -5.40 -15.05
C PHE A 212 -23.29 -5.41 -15.29
N ILE A 213 -22.51 -5.46 -14.20
CA ILE A 213 -21.05 -5.53 -14.30
C ILE A 213 -20.62 -6.84 -14.97
N ASN A 214 -21.23 -7.95 -14.59
CA ASN A 214 -20.87 -9.26 -15.13
C ASN A 214 -21.26 -9.39 -16.61
N GLN A 215 -22.37 -8.78 -17.03
CA GLN A 215 -22.70 -8.67 -18.44
C GLN A 215 -21.63 -7.90 -19.22
N GLU A 216 -21.16 -6.79 -18.71
CA GLU A 216 -20.10 -6.00 -19.35
C GLU A 216 -18.74 -6.74 -19.38
N VAL A 217 -18.44 -7.54 -18.35
CA VAL A 217 -17.26 -8.43 -18.35
C VAL A 217 -17.33 -9.42 -19.51
N GLU A 218 -18.49 -10.07 -19.71
CA GLU A 218 -18.66 -11.03 -20.83
C GLU A 218 -18.59 -10.35 -22.20
N GLU A 219 -19.21 -9.20 -22.35
CA GLU A 219 -19.15 -8.39 -23.59
C GLU A 219 -17.70 -8.01 -23.92
N LEU A 220 -16.93 -7.58 -22.91
CA LEU A 220 -15.52 -7.22 -23.11
C LEU A 220 -14.68 -8.46 -23.42
N ARG A 221 -14.91 -9.59 -22.74
CA ARG A 221 -14.24 -10.86 -23.04
C ARG A 221 -14.43 -11.28 -24.49
N GLU A 222 -15.68 -11.28 -24.99
CA GLU A 222 -15.99 -11.64 -26.37
C GLU A 222 -15.32 -10.68 -27.37
N LYS A 223 -15.30 -9.39 -27.05
CA LYS A 223 -14.63 -8.38 -27.86
C LYS A 223 -13.13 -8.62 -27.91
N LEU A 224 -12.49 -8.92 -26.81
CA LEU A 224 -11.05 -9.24 -26.73
C LEU A 224 -10.69 -10.45 -27.57
N GLU A 225 -11.43 -11.56 -27.40
CA GLU A 225 -11.22 -12.78 -28.20
C GLU A 225 -11.39 -12.54 -29.69
N SER A 226 -12.44 -11.82 -30.09
CA SER A 226 -12.70 -11.51 -31.50
C SER A 226 -11.62 -10.62 -32.14
N ASN A 227 -10.90 -9.84 -31.34
CA ASN A 227 -9.79 -9.00 -31.78
C ASN A 227 -8.42 -9.69 -31.67
N GLY A 228 -8.36 -10.96 -31.24
CA GLY A 228 -7.13 -11.76 -31.27
C GLY A 228 -6.38 -11.84 -29.95
N ALA A 229 -6.94 -11.35 -28.83
CA ALA A 229 -6.39 -11.62 -27.50
C ALA A 229 -6.50 -13.11 -27.15
N VAL A 230 -5.56 -13.59 -26.38
CA VAL A 230 -5.62 -14.92 -25.76
C VAL A 230 -6.31 -14.78 -24.41
N VAL A 231 -7.46 -15.46 -24.25
CA VAL A 231 -8.24 -15.41 -23.00
C VAL A 231 -8.25 -16.79 -22.35
N GLY A 232 -7.87 -16.86 -21.08
CA GLY A 232 -7.89 -18.05 -20.25
C GLY A 232 -8.87 -17.91 -19.08
N VAL A 233 -9.51 -19.01 -18.70
CA VAL A 233 -10.40 -19.05 -17.52
C VAL A 233 -9.57 -19.35 -16.28
N LYS A 234 -9.76 -18.58 -15.21
CA LYS A 234 -9.09 -18.79 -13.93
C LYS A 234 -9.82 -19.83 -13.07
N PRO A 235 -9.09 -20.67 -12.29
CA PRO A 235 -9.71 -21.65 -11.41
C PRO A 235 -10.65 -21.07 -10.36
N GLU A 236 -10.33 -19.88 -9.86
CA GLU A 236 -11.10 -19.12 -8.88
C GLU A 236 -12.29 -18.35 -9.48
N GLY A 237 -12.45 -18.41 -10.78
CA GLY A 237 -13.45 -17.67 -11.55
C GLY A 237 -12.85 -16.42 -12.22
N GLY A 238 -13.55 -15.95 -13.26
CA GLY A 238 -13.08 -14.83 -14.09
C GLY A 238 -12.11 -15.25 -15.19
N TYR A 239 -11.47 -14.26 -15.80
CA TYR A 239 -10.65 -14.46 -16.99
C TYR A 239 -9.33 -13.72 -16.83
N MET A 240 -8.28 -14.34 -17.36
CA MET A 240 -7.01 -13.65 -17.63
C MET A 240 -6.87 -13.51 -19.14
N PHE A 241 -6.49 -12.35 -19.62
CA PHE A 241 -6.23 -12.16 -21.03
C PHE A 241 -4.83 -11.60 -21.28
N THR A 242 -4.30 -11.93 -22.45
CA THR A 242 -3.09 -11.34 -22.98
C THR A 242 -3.39 -10.79 -24.38
N ALA A 243 -3.09 -9.50 -24.58
CA ALA A 243 -3.25 -8.81 -25.84
C ALA A 243 -1.89 -8.26 -26.30
N LEU A 244 -1.70 -8.19 -27.62
CA LEU A 244 -0.50 -7.59 -28.23
C LEU A 244 -0.94 -6.45 -29.12
N LEU A 245 -0.65 -5.21 -28.70
CA LEU A 245 -1.00 -3.97 -29.36
C LEU A 245 0.18 -3.48 -30.19
N GLY A 246 -0.08 -2.84 -31.34
CA GLY A 246 0.95 -2.28 -32.19
C GLY A 246 0.46 -1.07 -32.98
N GLU A 247 1.14 -0.70 -34.07
CA GLU A 247 0.86 0.51 -34.82
C GLU A 247 -0.60 0.60 -35.32
N ASP A 248 -1.15 -0.52 -35.83
CA ASP A 248 -2.54 -0.56 -36.33
C ASP A 248 -3.60 -0.35 -35.23
N ASP A 249 -3.19 -0.43 -33.97
CA ASP A 249 -4.09 -0.31 -32.83
C ASP A 249 -4.11 1.10 -32.20
N LEU A 250 -3.21 2.01 -32.62
CA LEU A 250 -3.08 3.34 -32.02
C LEU A 250 -4.42 4.12 -31.97
N ASP A 251 -5.22 4.02 -33.06
CA ASP A 251 -6.53 4.67 -33.14
C ASP A 251 -7.70 3.68 -33.05
N SER A 252 -7.46 2.47 -32.52
CA SER A 252 -8.49 1.45 -32.45
C SER A 252 -9.39 1.62 -31.22
N GLU A 253 -10.68 1.28 -31.39
CA GLU A 253 -11.65 1.26 -30.29
C GLU A 253 -11.20 0.38 -29.11
N ILE A 254 -10.50 -0.73 -29.40
CA ILE A 254 -10.03 -1.64 -28.35
C ILE A 254 -8.94 -0.97 -27.50
N THR A 255 -8.04 -0.19 -28.10
CA THR A 255 -7.02 0.56 -27.37
C THR A 255 -7.66 1.65 -26.51
N GLU A 256 -8.70 2.31 -27.02
CA GLU A 256 -9.46 3.28 -26.22
C GLU A 256 -10.11 2.61 -25.01
N ILE A 257 -10.69 1.44 -25.18
CA ILE A 257 -11.31 0.68 -24.09
C ILE A 257 -10.28 0.26 -23.03
N LEU A 258 -9.09 -0.17 -23.46
CA LEU A 258 -8.08 -0.78 -22.59
C LEU A 258 -7.13 0.24 -21.94
N LEU A 259 -6.75 1.29 -22.66
CA LEU A 259 -5.70 2.22 -22.23
C LEU A 259 -6.20 3.61 -21.85
N LYS A 260 -7.35 4.07 -22.37
CA LYS A 260 -7.90 5.37 -21.99
C LYS A 260 -8.76 5.26 -20.73
N SER A 261 -8.70 6.28 -19.87
CA SER A 261 -9.54 6.41 -18.67
C SER A 261 -10.68 7.42 -18.84
N GLU A 262 -11.14 7.65 -20.09
CA GLU A 262 -12.21 8.58 -20.44
C GLU A 262 -13.61 7.92 -20.36
N GLU A 263 -14.65 8.73 -20.60
CA GLU A 263 -16.02 8.25 -20.77
C GLU A 263 -16.08 7.13 -21.82
N GLY A 264 -16.64 5.97 -21.46
CA GLY A 264 -16.71 4.78 -22.32
C GLY A 264 -15.56 3.79 -22.18
N SER A 265 -14.52 4.09 -21.41
CA SER A 265 -13.48 3.11 -21.11
C SER A 265 -14.02 1.99 -20.19
N LYS A 266 -13.48 0.81 -20.35
CA LYS A 266 -13.81 -0.36 -19.50
C LYS A 266 -12.71 -0.68 -18.50
N GLU A 267 -11.83 0.28 -18.21
CA GLU A 267 -10.71 0.12 -17.28
C GLU A 267 -11.15 -0.43 -15.91
N TYR A 268 -12.32 -0.02 -15.44
CA TYR A 268 -12.86 -0.49 -14.16
C TYR A 268 -13.21 -1.99 -14.11
N LEU A 269 -13.30 -2.66 -15.26
CA LEU A 269 -13.49 -4.12 -15.34
C LEU A 269 -12.17 -4.89 -15.24
N LEU A 270 -11.03 -4.16 -15.32
CA LEU A 270 -9.71 -4.73 -15.31
C LEU A 270 -9.12 -4.71 -13.91
N SER A 271 -8.38 -5.75 -13.59
CA SER A 271 -7.53 -5.81 -12.41
C SER A 271 -6.18 -6.42 -12.78
N ASN A 272 -5.17 -6.22 -11.93
CA ASN A 272 -3.82 -6.75 -12.13
C ASN A 272 -3.26 -6.45 -13.52
N VAL A 273 -3.39 -5.18 -13.95
CA VAL A 273 -2.95 -4.77 -15.28
C VAL A 273 -1.43 -4.68 -15.34
N SER A 274 -0.84 -5.41 -16.28
CA SER A 274 0.58 -5.35 -16.60
C SER A 274 0.77 -4.94 -18.06
N LEU A 275 1.62 -3.95 -18.29
CA LEU A 275 2.06 -3.50 -19.61
C LEU A 275 3.54 -3.91 -19.76
N ILE A 276 3.83 -4.79 -20.70
CA ILE A 276 5.17 -5.37 -20.89
C ILE A 276 5.68 -4.95 -22.27
N TYR A 277 6.89 -4.40 -22.31
CA TYR A 277 7.49 -3.85 -23.52
C TYR A 277 9.01 -3.95 -23.54
N ARG A 278 9.60 -3.83 -24.73
CA ARG A 278 11.06 -3.71 -24.88
C ARG A 278 11.48 -2.34 -24.37
N GLY A 279 12.29 -2.37 -23.29
CA GLY A 279 12.88 -1.17 -22.73
C GLY A 279 14.04 -0.64 -23.59
N ALA A 280 14.27 0.67 -23.50
CA ALA A 280 15.40 1.32 -24.16
C ALA A 280 16.73 0.80 -23.61
N ASP A 281 17.75 0.73 -24.48
CA ASP A 281 19.03 0.11 -24.14
C ASP A 281 19.71 0.79 -22.94
N TYR A 282 19.59 2.12 -22.82
CA TYR A 282 20.17 2.89 -21.71
C TYR A 282 19.62 2.53 -20.32
N ILE A 283 18.42 1.93 -20.23
CA ILE A 283 17.85 1.50 -18.94
C ILE A 283 18.61 0.28 -18.39
N PHE A 284 19.11 -0.56 -19.29
CA PHE A 284 19.84 -1.79 -18.95
C PHE A 284 21.36 -1.63 -19.03
N ASP A 285 21.86 -0.44 -19.38
CA ASP A 285 23.29 -0.10 -19.34
C ASP A 285 23.68 0.36 -17.92
N VAL A 286 23.51 -0.54 -16.97
CA VAL A 286 23.78 -0.33 -15.54
C VAL A 286 24.92 -1.25 -15.06
N GLY A 287 25.70 -0.79 -14.11
CA GLY A 287 26.93 -1.46 -13.70
C GLY A 287 26.78 -2.87 -13.12
N ASN A 288 25.60 -3.21 -12.57
CA ASN A 288 25.27 -4.55 -12.06
C ASN A 288 23.92 -5.03 -12.64
N LYS A 289 23.90 -5.27 -13.95
CA LYS A 289 22.67 -5.68 -14.65
C LYS A 289 22.08 -6.98 -14.10
N ASP A 290 22.90 -7.88 -13.56
CA ASP A 290 22.43 -9.13 -12.97
C ASP A 290 21.45 -8.92 -11.81
N ALA A 291 21.48 -7.77 -11.13
CA ALA A 291 20.51 -7.42 -10.11
C ALA A 291 19.08 -7.21 -10.65
N LEU A 292 18.93 -7.06 -11.96
CA LEU A 292 17.63 -6.94 -12.64
C LEU A 292 17.14 -8.28 -13.21
N THR A 293 17.83 -9.38 -12.95
CA THR A 293 17.45 -10.71 -13.46
C THR A 293 16.19 -11.20 -12.77
N VAL A 294 15.16 -11.48 -13.54
CA VAL A 294 13.85 -11.98 -13.05
C VAL A 294 13.60 -13.44 -13.41
N ALA A 295 14.22 -13.93 -14.47
CA ALA A 295 14.10 -15.30 -14.94
C ALA A 295 15.31 -15.68 -15.80
N GLU A 296 15.47 -16.99 -16.03
CA GLU A 296 16.44 -17.55 -16.99
C GLU A 296 15.71 -18.53 -17.93
N ILE A 297 15.99 -18.42 -19.23
CA ILE A 297 15.49 -19.35 -20.24
C ILE A 297 16.70 -19.92 -20.99
N GLY A 298 17.03 -21.19 -20.72
CA GLY A 298 18.31 -21.77 -21.18
C GLY A 298 19.49 -20.99 -20.57
N ASP A 299 20.36 -20.48 -21.43
CA ASP A 299 21.53 -19.67 -21.03
C ASP A 299 21.23 -18.15 -21.06
N THR A 300 19.99 -17.74 -21.31
CA THR A 300 19.61 -16.32 -21.45
C THR A 300 18.97 -15.82 -20.16
N LYS A 301 19.62 -14.84 -19.51
CA LYS A 301 19.06 -14.10 -18.39
C LYS A 301 18.08 -13.04 -18.91
N ILE A 302 16.94 -12.95 -18.29
CA ILE A 302 15.90 -11.96 -18.58
C ILE A 302 15.98 -10.88 -17.51
N HIS A 303 16.19 -9.65 -17.92
CA HIS A 303 16.22 -8.49 -17.03
C HIS A 303 14.96 -7.66 -17.19
N CYS A 304 14.44 -7.18 -16.08
CA CYS A 304 13.25 -6.34 -16.06
C CYS A 304 13.38 -5.19 -15.07
N ILE A 305 12.75 -4.07 -15.42
CA ILE A 305 12.47 -2.96 -14.51
C ILE A 305 10.96 -2.84 -14.43
N ARG A 306 10.41 -2.91 -13.21
CA ARG A 306 8.98 -2.85 -12.95
C ARG A 306 8.64 -1.56 -12.24
N ILE A 307 7.80 -0.74 -12.85
CA ILE A 307 7.27 0.49 -12.27
C ILE A 307 5.77 0.31 -12.03
N ILE A 308 5.31 0.65 -10.84
CA ILE A 308 3.89 0.66 -10.50
C ILE A 308 3.41 2.10 -10.63
N ASP A 309 2.67 2.39 -11.69
CA ASP A 309 2.04 3.69 -11.86
C ASP A 309 0.82 3.81 -10.95
N THR A 310 0.75 4.92 -10.23
CA THR A 310 -0.30 5.17 -9.25
C THR A 310 -1.09 6.43 -9.60
N GLN A 311 -2.32 6.51 -9.11
CA GLN A 311 -3.10 7.73 -9.18
C GLN A 311 -2.32 8.92 -8.59
N GLY A 312 -2.44 10.09 -9.21
CA GLY A 312 -1.77 11.31 -8.76
C GLY A 312 -2.04 11.63 -7.28
N LEU A 313 -1.00 12.04 -6.57
CA LEU A 313 -1.13 12.51 -5.19
C LEU A 313 -1.96 13.78 -5.14
N PHE A 314 -2.77 13.92 -4.09
CA PHE A 314 -3.62 15.11 -3.86
C PHE A 314 -4.60 15.41 -5.00
N HIS A 315 -5.04 14.38 -5.71
CA HIS A 315 -5.95 14.52 -6.86
C HIS A 315 -7.31 15.12 -6.46
N SER A 316 -7.76 14.88 -5.23
CA SER A 316 -9.02 15.44 -4.71
C SER A 316 -8.78 16.57 -3.71
N THR A 317 -9.54 17.66 -3.84
CA THR A 317 -9.48 18.78 -2.90
C THR A 317 -9.93 18.33 -1.51
N GLY A 318 -9.05 18.50 -0.51
CA GLY A 318 -9.35 18.22 0.90
C GLY A 318 -8.78 16.91 1.44
N VAL A 319 -8.01 16.16 0.66
CA VAL A 319 -7.24 15.01 1.15
C VAL A 319 -6.14 15.51 2.10
N LYS A 320 -6.01 14.88 3.25
CA LYS A 320 -4.98 15.23 4.22
C LYS A 320 -3.66 14.56 3.86
N ALA A 321 -2.56 15.21 4.16
CA ALA A 321 -1.22 14.66 3.96
C ALA A 321 -1.03 13.29 4.64
N LYS A 322 -1.66 13.08 5.79
CA LYS A 322 -1.65 11.80 6.49
C LYS A 322 -2.34 10.69 5.70
N ASP A 323 -3.50 10.97 5.11
CA ASP A 323 -4.25 10.00 4.33
C ASP A 323 -3.46 9.60 3.07
N GLU A 324 -2.73 10.55 2.45
CA GLU A 324 -1.83 10.26 1.33
C GLU A 324 -0.58 9.48 1.77
N ALA A 325 -0.02 9.76 2.93
CA ALA A 325 1.09 8.99 3.49
C ALA A 325 0.67 7.54 3.78
N GLU A 326 -0.50 7.33 4.36
CA GLU A 326 -1.09 6.00 4.59
C GLU A 326 -1.30 5.28 3.24
N ARG A 327 -1.85 5.94 2.22
CA ARG A 327 -2.03 5.38 0.89
C ARG A 327 -0.70 4.93 0.24
N ILE A 328 0.36 5.72 0.35
CA ILE A 328 1.68 5.33 -0.16
C ILE A 328 2.22 4.11 0.60
N VAL A 329 2.08 4.08 1.93
CA VAL A 329 2.50 2.93 2.74
C VAL A 329 1.72 1.67 2.38
N ASP A 330 0.42 1.80 2.12
CA ASP A 330 -0.43 0.69 1.69
C ASP A 330 -0.02 0.17 0.31
N LEU A 331 0.23 1.06 -0.66
CA LEU A 331 0.71 0.69 -1.98
C LEU A 331 2.08 -0.01 -1.92
N LEU A 332 3.02 0.55 -1.16
CA LEU A 332 4.33 -0.07 -0.96
C LEU A 332 4.21 -1.43 -0.28
N SER A 333 3.22 -1.63 0.59
CA SER A 333 2.95 -2.91 1.24
C SER A 333 2.31 -3.92 0.29
N GLU A 334 1.33 -3.48 -0.49
CA GLU A 334 0.63 -4.30 -1.48
C GLU A 334 1.58 -4.85 -2.55
N PHE A 335 2.48 -4.01 -3.04
CA PHE A 335 3.47 -4.42 -4.04
C PHE A 335 4.80 -4.89 -3.44
N HIS A 336 4.87 -5.02 -2.13
CA HIS A 336 6.05 -5.45 -1.37
C HIS A 336 7.32 -4.66 -1.73
N SER A 337 7.14 -3.38 -2.05
CA SER A 337 8.23 -2.48 -2.40
C SER A 337 8.71 -1.67 -1.20
N ASN A 338 9.98 -1.35 -1.18
CA ASN A 338 10.57 -0.32 -0.32
C ASN A 338 11.10 0.88 -1.12
N ARG A 339 10.74 0.97 -2.42
CA ARG A 339 11.23 1.99 -3.33
C ARG A 339 10.10 2.89 -3.82
N LEU A 340 10.26 4.18 -3.59
CA LEU A 340 9.34 5.22 -4.04
C LEU A 340 10.05 6.12 -5.04
N LEU A 341 9.60 6.11 -6.29
CA LEU A 341 9.95 7.10 -7.29
C LEU A 341 8.98 8.28 -7.15
N LEU A 342 9.43 9.36 -6.55
CA LEU A 342 8.63 10.56 -6.39
C LEU A 342 8.89 11.51 -7.58
N VAL A 343 7.93 11.58 -8.48
CA VAL A 343 7.99 12.41 -9.68
C VAL A 343 7.44 13.79 -9.38
N VAL A 344 8.28 14.80 -9.56
CA VAL A 344 8.02 16.18 -9.16
C VAL A 344 8.15 17.11 -10.37
N ASN A 345 7.12 17.89 -10.64
CA ASN A 345 7.18 18.90 -11.67
C ASN A 345 8.08 20.06 -11.23
N SER A 346 9.12 20.38 -12.02
CA SER A 346 10.03 21.49 -11.76
C SER A 346 9.44 22.84 -12.09
N PHE A 347 8.45 22.91 -13.00
CA PHE A 347 7.87 24.17 -13.44
C PHE A 347 6.96 24.76 -12.37
N VAL A 348 7.40 25.85 -11.77
CA VAL A 348 6.73 26.49 -10.63
C VAL A 348 5.56 27.34 -11.11
N THR A 349 4.36 26.80 -11.01
CA THR A 349 3.12 27.59 -10.94
C THR A 349 2.66 27.67 -9.46
N ASP A 350 1.72 28.54 -9.13
CA ASP A 350 1.17 28.60 -7.77
C ASP A 350 0.62 27.26 -7.29
N THR A 351 0.02 26.48 -8.22
CA THR A 351 -0.45 25.09 -7.97
C THR A 351 0.68 24.11 -7.63
N VAL A 352 1.86 24.28 -8.22
CA VAL A 352 3.02 23.42 -7.94
C VAL A 352 3.62 23.72 -6.56
N LYS A 353 3.54 24.97 -6.12
CA LYS A 353 3.99 25.34 -4.76
C LYS A 353 3.15 24.62 -3.69
N ASP A 354 1.84 24.57 -3.88
CA ASP A 354 0.95 23.80 -3.01
C ASP A 354 1.30 22.31 -3.05
N GLY A 355 1.71 21.79 -4.22
CA GLY A 355 2.21 20.43 -4.40
C GLY A 355 3.49 20.14 -3.58
N TYR A 356 4.44 21.08 -3.54
CA TYR A 356 5.64 20.91 -2.72
C TYR A 356 5.34 20.91 -1.22
N ASP A 357 4.39 21.77 -0.78
CA ASP A 357 3.92 21.79 0.59
C ASP A 357 3.26 20.46 0.96
N ALA A 358 2.42 19.94 0.09
CA ALA A 358 1.73 18.69 0.27
C ALA A 358 2.69 17.48 0.32
N ILE A 359 3.67 17.42 -0.59
CA ILE A 359 4.72 16.38 -0.59
C ILE A 359 5.54 16.47 0.72
N SER A 360 5.94 17.66 1.14
CA SER A 360 6.68 17.82 2.39
C SER A 360 5.90 17.30 3.60
N MET A 361 4.60 17.63 3.67
CA MET A 361 3.71 17.14 4.74
C MET A 361 3.52 15.61 4.68
N MET A 362 3.41 15.05 3.48
CA MET A 362 3.33 13.59 3.29
C MET A 362 4.62 12.90 3.79
N LEU A 363 5.79 13.41 3.43
CA LEU A 363 7.07 12.84 3.86
C LEU A 363 7.26 12.90 5.39
N GLN A 364 6.68 13.89 6.08
CA GLN A 364 6.67 13.95 7.55
C GLN A 364 5.79 12.87 8.20
N GLU A 365 4.78 12.38 7.51
CA GLU A 365 3.80 11.43 8.04
C GLU A 365 4.10 9.97 7.66
N VAL A 366 4.94 9.72 6.65
CA VAL A 366 5.31 8.34 6.24
C VAL A 366 6.05 7.64 7.37
N ASN A 367 5.51 6.51 7.84
CA ASN A 367 6.02 5.76 8.98
C ASN A 367 6.73 4.45 8.58
N ARG A 368 7.34 4.42 7.42
CA ARG A 368 8.03 3.27 6.85
C ARG A 368 9.45 3.63 6.40
N ASP A 369 10.38 2.70 6.55
CA ASP A 369 11.73 2.80 5.99
C ASP A 369 11.66 2.51 4.50
N ILE A 370 11.77 3.55 3.68
CA ILE A 370 11.70 3.49 2.23
C ILE A 370 12.80 4.31 1.59
N GLU A 371 13.25 3.86 0.43
CA GLU A 371 14.18 4.57 -0.44
C GLU A 371 13.38 5.51 -1.35
N VAL A 372 13.62 6.81 -1.27
CA VAL A 372 12.95 7.82 -2.09
C VAL A 372 13.92 8.33 -3.15
N TYR A 373 13.52 8.20 -4.39
CA TYR A 373 14.22 8.71 -5.56
C TYR A 373 13.42 9.90 -6.10
N LEU A 374 14.02 11.09 -6.09
CA LEU A 374 13.35 12.31 -6.54
C LEU A 374 13.65 12.54 -8.02
N LEU A 375 12.64 12.46 -8.88
CA LEU A 375 12.76 12.78 -10.29
C LEU A 375 12.04 14.09 -10.60
N PHE A 376 12.78 15.13 -10.88
CA PHE A 376 12.27 16.42 -11.33
C PHE A 376 12.08 16.43 -12.84
N THR A 377 10.85 16.56 -13.28
CA THR A 377 10.44 16.64 -14.70
C THR A 377 10.24 18.08 -15.15
N HIS A 378 9.96 18.31 -16.43
CA HIS A 378 9.76 19.65 -17.02
C HIS A 378 10.94 20.60 -16.76
N TRP A 379 12.14 20.04 -16.69
CA TRP A 379 13.34 20.83 -16.39
C TRP A 379 13.65 21.89 -17.44
N ASP A 380 13.38 21.61 -18.71
CA ASP A 380 13.54 22.56 -19.81
C ASP A 380 12.59 23.75 -19.71
N GLU A 381 11.33 23.52 -19.36
CA GLU A 381 10.34 24.59 -19.15
C GLU A 381 10.70 25.44 -17.93
N TYR A 382 11.18 24.78 -16.89
CA TYR A 382 11.68 25.47 -15.70
C TYR A 382 12.84 26.41 -16.02
N LEU A 383 13.85 25.96 -16.76
CA LEU A 383 14.97 26.78 -17.21
C LEU A 383 14.52 27.94 -18.10
N LYS A 384 13.59 27.68 -19.04
CA LYS A 384 13.00 28.74 -19.88
C LYS A 384 12.28 29.81 -19.04
N SER A 385 11.64 29.43 -17.94
CA SER A 385 10.97 30.35 -17.04
C SER A 385 11.95 31.31 -16.35
N PHE A 386 13.10 30.80 -15.93
CA PHE A 386 14.18 31.63 -15.34
C PHE A 386 14.73 32.64 -16.34
N ALA A 387 14.92 32.24 -17.60
CA ALA A 387 15.35 33.15 -18.63
C ALA A 387 14.34 34.29 -18.88
N ASN A 388 13.05 34.00 -18.76
CA ASN A 388 11.98 34.97 -18.95
C ASN A 388 11.76 35.89 -17.74
N GLN A 389 11.92 35.39 -16.51
CA GLN A 389 11.71 36.17 -15.27
C GLN A 389 12.80 37.20 -14.99
N SER A 390 14.01 36.99 -15.50
CA SER A 390 15.15 37.86 -15.18
C SER A 390 15.10 39.28 -15.79
N GLY A 391 14.00 39.63 -16.47
CA GLY A 391 13.76 41.02 -16.97
C GLY A 391 14.79 41.54 -17.99
N THR A 392 15.84 40.79 -18.25
CA THR A 392 16.96 41.17 -19.12
C THR A 392 16.72 40.84 -20.58
N VAL A 393 15.66 40.08 -20.89
CA VAL A 393 15.33 39.76 -22.27
C VAL A 393 14.16 40.64 -22.72
N SER A 394 14.44 41.70 -23.42
CA SER A 394 13.44 42.44 -24.19
C SER A 394 12.74 41.45 -25.14
N ARG A 395 11.40 41.56 -25.30
CA ARG A 395 10.63 40.79 -26.28
C ARG A 395 11.21 40.80 -27.67
N PHE A 396 12.09 41.75 -27.93
CA PHE A 396 12.75 42.00 -29.24
C PHE A 396 14.25 41.61 -29.24
N SER A 397 14.84 41.20 -28.13
CA SER A 397 16.22 40.68 -28.11
C SER A 397 16.25 39.24 -28.60
N ARG A 398 17.22 38.97 -29.50
CA ARG A 398 17.43 37.60 -29.96
C ARG A 398 17.86 36.72 -28.78
N ARG A 399 17.24 35.56 -28.60
CA ARG A 399 17.56 34.56 -27.56
C ARG A 399 19.04 34.16 -27.49
N SER A 400 19.82 34.51 -28.55
CA SER A 400 21.25 34.22 -28.66
C SER A 400 22.17 34.89 -27.62
N ASN A 401 21.64 35.79 -26.77
CA ASN A 401 22.42 36.49 -25.75
C ASN A 401 22.11 36.02 -24.30
N ILE A 402 21.41 34.93 -24.15
CA ILE A 402 21.14 34.39 -22.80
C ILE A 402 22.35 33.58 -22.36
N ASN A 403 22.93 33.91 -21.21
CA ASN A 403 23.92 33.08 -20.58
C ASN A 403 23.24 31.88 -19.88
N TRP A 404 23.06 30.81 -20.63
CA TRP A 404 22.40 29.62 -20.11
C TRP A 404 23.12 28.98 -18.93
N ALA A 405 24.45 29.03 -18.89
CA ALA A 405 25.24 28.49 -17.79
C ALA A 405 24.94 29.22 -16.45
N GLU A 406 24.72 30.54 -16.51
CA GLU A 406 24.35 31.32 -15.34
C GLU A 406 22.89 31.03 -14.92
N LYS A 407 21.98 30.95 -15.90
CA LYS A 407 20.56 30.61 -15.65
C LYS A 407 20.38 29.19 -15.10
N TYR A 408 21.18 28.25 -15.58
CA TYR A 408 21.22 26.90 -15.04
C TYR A 408 21.63 26.90 -13.55
N LYS A 409 22.67 27.67 -13.19
CA LYS A 409 23.09 27.77 -11.78
C LYS A 409 22.02 28.41 -10.90
N GLU A 410 21.34 29.44 -11.40
CA GLU A 410 20.22 30.07 -10.68
C GLU A 410 19.08 29.07 -10.46
N ALA A 411 18.65 28.37 -11.52
CA ALA A 411 17.59 27.39 -11.46
C ALA A 411 17.96 26.21 -10.53
N PHE A 412 19.18 25.73 -10.62
CA PHE A 412 19.70 24.66 -9.77
C PHE A 412 19.68 25.08 -8.29
N TYR A 413 20.10 26.29 -8.00
CA TYR A 413 20.10 26.83 -6.63
C TYR A 413 18.68 26.93 -6.06
N GLU A 414 17.70 27.40 -6.85
CA GLU A 414 16.31 27.48 -6.40
C GLU A 414 15.69 26.08 -6.20
N GLN A 415 16.01 25.13 -7.06
CA GLN A 415 15.56 23.74 -6.88
C GLN A 415 16.20 23.12 -5.65
N GLN A 416 17.47 23.42 -5.36
CA GLN A 416 18.14 22.93 -4.16
C GLN A 416 17.37 23.30 -2.87
N LYS A 417 16.75 24.48 -2.82
CA LYS A 417 15.89 24.86 -1.69
C LYS A 417 14.67 23.95 -1.52
N VAL A 418 14.12 23.45 -2.64
CA VAL A 418 13.01 22.48 -2.60
C VAL A 418 13.51 21.14 -2.06
N ILE A 419 14.68 20.69 -2.52
CA ILE A 419 15.30 19.46 -2.04
C ILE A 419 15.63 19.56 -0.54
N ASP A 420 16.23 20.67 -0.12
CA ASP A 420 16.56 20.93 1.29
C ASP A 420 15.28 20.92 2.16
N ARG A 421 14.18 21.42 1.63
CA ARG A 421 12.88 21.37 2.29
C ARG A 421 12.35 19.94 2.43
N PHE A 422 12.48 19.10 1.39
CA PHE A 422 12.08 17.69 1.47
C PHE A 422 12.98 16.93 2.45
N ASN A 423 14.28 17.18 2.47
CA ASN A 423 15.19 16.62 3.46
C ASN A 423 14.79 17.04 4.89
N ALA A 424 14.50 18.33 5.11
CA ALA A 424 14.04 18.82 6.40
C ALA A 424 12.72 18.16 6.82
N ALA A 425 11.78 17.94 5.88
CA ALA A 425 10.53 17.22 6.15
C ALA A 425 10.76 15.77 6.59
N VAL A 426 11.71 15.09 5.96
CA VAL A 426 12.13 13.73 6.36
C VAL A 426 12.81 13.75 7.73
N ASP A 427 13.66 14.74 8.01
CA ASP A 427 14.34 14.87 9.30
C ASP A 427 13.35 15.14 10.44
N ASP A 428 12.34 15.98 10.19
CA ASP A 428 11.27 16.30 11.14
C ASP A 428 10.28 15.15 11.37
N ASN A 429 10.35 14.07 10.56
CA ASN A 429 9.52 12.90 10.73
C ASN A 429 9.80 12.21 12.07
N ALA A 430 8.80 12.20 12.95
CA ALA A 430 8.90 11.65 14.30
C ALA A 430 8.87 10.12 14.36
N SER A 431 8.65 9.45 13.23
CA SER A 431 8.61 7.98 13.14
C SER A 431 10.01 7.37 13.33
N LYS A 432 10.05 6.17 13.90
CA LYS A 432 11.30 5.38 13.98
C LYS A 432 11.73 4.83 12.63
N LYS A 433 10.76 4.50 11.77
CA LYS A 433 10.94 4.09 10.39
C LYS A 433 10.53 5.29 9.55
N LYS A 434 11.44 5.89 8.83
CA LYS A 434 11.18 7.08 8.04
C LYS A 434 11.83 6.96 6.67
N PRO A 435 11.31 7.66 5.66
CA PRO A 435 11.87 7.65 4.31
C PRO A 435 13.30 8.19 4.31
N GLN A 436 14.06 7.81 3.29
CA GLN A 436 15.41 8.32 3.03
C GLN A 436 15.49 8.76 1.58
N ILE A 437 15.91 9.99 1.31
CA ILE A 437 16.13 10.48 -0.04
C ILE A 437 17.51 9.98 -0.50
N ILE A 438 17.50 9.07 -1.48
CA ILE A 438 18.69 8.40 -1.99
C ILE A 438 19.33 9.17 -3.14
N GLY A 439 18.50 9.68 -4.07
CA GLY A 439 18.99 10.36 -5.26
C GLY A 439 18.04 11.44 -5.75
N VAL A 440 18.60 12.37 -6.53
CA VAL A 440 17.87 13.47 -7.15
C VAL A 440 18.24 13.55 -8.62
N TYR A 441 17.25 13.41 -9.48
CA TYR A 441 17.42 13.35 -10.93
C TYR A 441 16.61 14.47 -11.59
N ARG A 442 17.04 14.88 -12.78
CA ARG A 442 16.39 15.93 -13.55
C ARG A 442 16.16 15.43 -14.96
N ALA A 443 14.95 15.58 -15.45
CA ALA A 443 14.57 15.13 -16.79
C ALA A 443 13.91 16.25 -17.60
N ALA A 444 14.29 16.35 -18.85
CA ALA A 444 13.72 17.26 -19.83
C ALA A 444 13.31 16.50 -21.09
N ILE A 445 12.19 16.89 -21.71
CA ILE A 445 11.81 16.44 -23.03
C ILE A 445 12.45 17.39 -24.04
N LEU A 446 13.13 16.85 -25.06
CA LEU A 446 13.59 17.63 -26.19
C LEU A 446 12.37 18.11 -26.97
N SER A 447 12.16 19.43 -27.07
CA SER A 447 11.10 19.92 -27.93
C SER A 447 11.47 19.66 -29.40
N GLU A 448 10.51 19.17 -30.17
CA GLU A 448 10.64 18.92 -31.62
C GLU A 448 11.03 20.19 -32.44
N ASP A 449 10.90 21.36 -31.88
CA ASP A 449 11.18 22.64 -32.50
C ASP A 449 12.67 22.92 -32.81
N GLY A 450 13.56 21.94 -32.60
CA GLY A 450 14.96 21.96 -33.04
C GLY A 450 15.76 23.21 -32.65
N ASN A 451 15.20 24.11 -31.86
CA ASN A 451 15.80 25.37 -31.49
C ASN A 451 16.60 25.24 -30.22
N LYS A 452 17.84 24.68 -30.36
CA LYS A 452 18.98 24.99 -29.50
C LYS A 452 18.75 24.81 -27.99
N MET A 453 18.22 23.66 -27.61
CA MET A 453 18.49 23.10 -26.30
C MET A 453 19.92 22.49 -26.23
N GLU A 454 20.62 22.40 -27.39
CA GLU A 454 21.99 21.87 -27.47
C GLU A 454 22.93 22.53 -26.46
N ASP A 455 22.81 23.84 -26.21
CA ASP A 455 23.62 24.55 -25.22
C ASP A 455 23.20 24.25 -23.76
N ILE A 456 22.03 23.65 -23.53
CA ILE A 456 21.51 23.29 -22.20
C ILE A 456 21.82 21.81 -21.90
N LEU A 457 21.97 21.00 -22.94
CA LEU A 457 22.10 19.55 -22.86
C LEU A 457 23.51 19.06 -22.49
N ASP A 458 24.49 19.98 -22.44
CA ASP A 458 25.84 19.69 -21.92
C ASP A 458 25.90 19.50 -20.39
N TYR A 459 24.75 19.59 -19.70
CA TYR A 459 24.68 19.42 -18.26
C TYR A 459 24.14 18.03 -17.89
N GLU A 460 24.82 17.31 -17.02
CA GLU A 460 24.47 15.97 -16.57
C GLU A 460 23.01 15.86 -16.09
N GLY A 461 22.32 14.80 -16.52
CA GLY A 461 20.99 14.44 -16.04
C GLY A 461 19.83 15.31 -16.55
N VAL A 462 20.02 16.06 -17.63
CA VAL A 462 18.96 16.95 -18.19
C VAL A 462 18.04 16.20 -19.15
N GLN A 463 18.53 15.20 -19.88
CA GLN A 463 17.73 14.38 -20.78
C GLN A 463 17.12 13.18 -20.04
N TYR A 464 15.92 12.74 -20.46
CA TYR A 464 15.29 11.55 -19.90
C TYR A 464 16.20 10.31 -19.94
N PRO A 465 16.88 9.98 -21.07
CA PRO A 465 17.78 8.85 -21.11
C PRO A 465 18.86 8.89 -20.04
N ASP A 466 19.54 10.02 -19.86
CA ASP A 466 20.60 10.18 -18.88
C ASP A 466 20.09 10.13 -17.44
N ALA A 467 18.96 10.84 -17.20
CA ALA A 467 18.33 10.87 -15.87
C ALA A 467 17.83 9.49 -15.44
N LEU A 468 17.22 8.74 -16.35
CA LEU A 468 16.72 7.39 -16.05
C LEU A 468 17.85 6.38 -15.93
N ASN A 469 18.88 6.45 -16.78
CA ASN A 469 20.07 5.60 -16.64
C ASN A 469 20.73 5.80 -15.27
N GLN A 470 20.93 7.04 -14.85
CA GLN A 470 21.49 7.34 -13.54
C GLN A 470 20.57 6.85 -12.41
N LEU A 471 19.27 7.09 -12.50
CA LEU A 471 18.27 6.62 -11.55
C LEU A 471 18.34 5.09 -11.38
N PHE A 472 18.31 4.34 -12.47
CA PHE A 472 18.36 2.88 -12.40
C PHE A 472 19.74 2.36 -12.00
N THR A 473 20.82 3.04 -12.38
CA THR A 473 22.17 2.72 -11.87
C THR A 473 22.24 2.83 -10.35
N ASP A 474 21.70 3.91 -9.80
CA ASP A 474 21.70 4.12 -8.34
C ASP A 474 20.79 3.11 -7.64
N MET A 475 19.62 2.79 -8.20
CA MET A 475 18.73 1.75 -7.67
C MET A 475 19.42 0.37 -7.63
N VAL A 476 20.14 0.01 -8.69
CA VAL A 476 20.89 -1.24 -8.77
C VAL A 476 22.10 -1.24 -7.83
N GLN A 477 22.83 -0.12 -7.71
CA GLN A 477 23.95 0.01 -6.78
C GLN A 477 23.48 -0.05 -5.33
N GLN A 478 22.38 0.57 -4.99
CA GLN A 478 21.78 0.47 -3.64
C GLN A 478 21.36 -0.97 -3.34
N ALA A 479 20.79 -1.68 -4.30
CA ALA A 479 20.52 -3.10 -4.16
C ALA A 479 21.79 -3.94 -3.92
N SER A 480 22.94 -3.51 -4.43
CA SER A 480 24.24 -4.17 -4.23
C SER A 480 24.96 -3.72 -2.95
N VAL A 481 24.75 -2.48 -2.48
CA VAL A 481 25.25 -1.94 -1.20
C VAL A 481 24.43 -2.46 -0.01
N THR A 482 23.17 -2.73 -0.21
CA THR A 482 22.34 -3.51 0.73
C THR A 482 22.65 -5.01 0.65
N GLY A 483 23.86 -5.39 0.23
CA GLY A 483 24.38 -6.75 0.04
C GLY A 483 24.30 -7.71 1.23
N ASP A 484 23.57 -7.33 2.28
CA ASP A 484 23.10 -8.17 3.39
C ASP A 484 21.58 -8.39 3.36
N ARG A 485 20.86 -8.05 2.28
CA ARG A 485 19.42 -8.34 2.17
C ARG A 485 19.20 -9.67 1.47
N TYR A 486 18.47 -10.54 2.13
CA TYR A 486 18.07 -11.84 1.59
C TYR A 486 16.87 -11.70 0.67
N ARG A 487 16.82 -12.52 -0.39
CA ARG A 487 15.62 -12.67 -1.21
C ARG A 487 14.79 -13.82 -0.63
N VAL A 488 13.57 -13.54 -0.24
CA VAL A 488 12.64 -14.53 0.34
C VAL A 488 11.30 -14.48 -0.40
N VAL A 489 10.63 -15.62 -0.48
CA VAL A 489 9.25 -15.70 -0.97
C VAL A 489 8.31 -15.45 0.20
N GLU A 490 7.05 -15.03 -0.07
CA GLU A 490 6.02 -14.78 0.95
C GLU A 490 5.86 -15.92 1.96
N ASP A 491 5.35 -15.56 3.13
CA ASP A 491 4.91 -16.47 4.19
C ASP A 491 6.00 -17.33 4.85
N ILE A 492 7.28 -16.91 4.80
CA ILE A 492 8.36 -17.64 5.49
C ILE A 492 8.08 -17.87 6.99
N GLU A 493 7.29 -17.00 7.63
CA GLU A 493 6.86 -17.18 9.00
C GLU A 493 5.97 -18.41 9.22
N GLU A 494 5.33 -18.94 8.17
CA GLU A 494 4.55 -20.17 8.28
C GLU A 494 5.42 -21.43 8.38
N SER A 495 6.70 -21.33 8.05
CA SER A 495 7.67 -22.43 8.18
C SER A 495 8.10 -22.74 9.61
N VAL A 496 7.66 -21.93 10.60
CA VAL A 496 8.10 -22.06 11.99
C VAL A 496 7.37 -23.19 12.69
N SER A 497 8.13 -24.14 13.21
CA SER A 497 7.62 -25.20 14.07
C SER A 497 8.56 -25.45 15.25
N ILE A 498 8.07 -26.21 16.24
CA ILE A 498 8.87 -26.64 17.38
C ILE A 498 8.47 -28.05 17.81
N ASP A 499 9.44 -28.90 18.01
CA ASP A 499 9.21 -30.20 18.64
C ASP A 499 9.32 -30.05 20.16
N SER A 500 8.17 -29.92 20.82
CA SER A 500 8.07 -29.77 22.25
C SER A 500 8.40 -31.06 23.04
N SER A 501 8.41 -32.22 22.37
CA SER A 501 8.66 -33.50 23.00
C SER A 501 10.10 -33.72 23.45
N GLU A 502 11.05 -33.01 22.85
CA GLU A 502 12.48 -33.12 23.11
C GLU A 502 12.98 -32.25 24.29
N PHE A 503 12.11 -31.39 24.86
CA PHE A 503 12.55 -30.43 25.85
C PHE A 503 12.49 -30.95 27.30
N GLY A 504 13.59 -30.74 27.98
CA GLY A 504 13.69 -31.06 29.39
C GLY A 504 12.82 -30.16 30.27
N LYS A 505 12.55 -30.64 31.45
CA LYS A 505 11.78 -29.96 32.49
C LYS A 505 12.46 -28.65 32.91
N GLN A 506 11.77 -27.54 32.72
CA GLN A 506 12.15 -26.25 33.29
C GLN A 506 11.07 -25.79 34.26
N ASN A 507 11.49 -25.55 35.50
CA ASN A 507 10.58 -25.20 36.58
C ASN A 507 10.84 -23.77 37.05
N ILE A 508 9.85 -22.87 36.85
CA ILE A 508 9.88 -21.52 37.41
C ILE A 508 9.03 -21.34 38.66
N SER A 509 8.50 -22.44 39.21
CA SER A 509 7.61 -22.39 40.37
C SER A 509 8.32 -21.89 41.65
N SER A 510 9.64 -22.14 41.76
CA SER A 510 10.43 -21.60 42.87
C SER A 510 10.49 -20.07 42.83
N LEU A 511 10.63 -19.50 41.64
CA LEU A 511 10.59 -18.04 41.44
C LEU A 511 9.23 -17.49 41.85
N TYR A 512 8.14 -18.14 41.44
CA TYR A 512 6.79 -17.74 41.81
C TYR A 512 6.59 -17.74 43.32
N SER A 513 6.98 -18.84 44.02
CA SER A 513 6.84 -18.95 45.47
C SER A 513 7.62 -17.87 46.24
N ASN A 514 8.82 -17.56 45.76
CA ASN A 514 9.63 -16.47 46.32
C ASN A 514 8.99 -15.12 46.12
N LEU A 515 8.46 -14.85 44.90
CA LEU A 515 7.78 -13.60 44.57
C LEU A 515 6.52 -13.38 45.43
N VAL A 516 5.72 -14.42 45.63
CA VAL A 516 4.51 -14.34 46.48
C VAL A 516 4.90 -14.03 47.94
N SER A 517 5.95 -14.68 48.46
CA SER A 517 6.45 -14.42 49.79
C SER A 517 6.97 -13.01 49.97
N GLU A 518 7.77 -12.53 49.01
CA GLU A 518 8.27 -11.15 48.99
C GLU A 518 7.13 -10.12 48.89
N CYS A 519 6.15 -10.32 48.01
CA CYS A 519 4.99 -9.43 47.85
C CYS A 519 4.14 -9.29 49.11
N LYS A 520 3.97 -10.37 49.89
CA LYS A 520 3.22 -10.36 51.15
C LYS A 520 3.85 -9.45 52.20
N ASN A 521 5.17 -9.30 52.17
CA ASN A 521 5.94 -8.50 53.12
C ASN A 521 6.00 -7.00 52.76
N LEU A 522 5.55 -6.63 51.58
CA LEU A 522 5.62 -5.26 51.07
C LEU A 522 4.29 -4.52 51.28
N LYS A 523 4.34 -3.30 51.84
CA LYS A 523 3.21 -2.37 51.83
C LYS A 523 3.10 -1.68 50.45
N LEU A 524 2.33 -2.28 49.56
CA LEU A 524 2.24 -1.79 48.19
C LEU A 524 1.09 -0.79 48.00
N TYR A 525 1.41 0.37 47.42
CA TYR A 525 0.41 1.33 47.01
C TYR A 525 -0.23 0.93 45.66
N ALA A 526 -1.52 1.15 45.54
CA ALA A 526 -2.29 0.84 44.29
C ALA A 526 -1.67 1.45 43.04
N SER A 527 -1.08 2.65 43.16
CA SER A 527 -0.40 3.35 42.05
C SER A 527 0.84 2.62 41.58
N THR A 528 1.64 2.06 42.50
CA THR A 528 2.87 1.33 42.21
C THR A 528 2.54 0.02 41.48
N VAL A 529 1.57 -0.75 41.99
CA VAL A 529 1.12 -1.99 41.31
C VAL A 529 0.59 -1.72 39.92
N ARG A 530 -0.24 -0.69 39.77
CA ARG A 530 -0.74 -0.28 38.43
C ARG A 530 0.39 0.12 37.47
N ALA A 531 1.39 0.82 37.96
CA ALA A 531 2.53 1.24 37.15
C ALA A 531 3.37 0.03 36.69
N CYS A 532 3.61 -0.95 37.58
CA CYS A 532 4.34 -2.18 37.27
C CYS A 532 3.57 -3.04 36.25
N ASN A 533 2.27 -3.22 36.46
CA ASN A 533 1.42 -3.96 35.54
C ASN A 533 1.38 -3.32 34.13
N ARG A 534 1.22 -2.00 34.08
CA ARG A 534 1.23 -1.28 32.81
C ARG A 534 2.57 -1.40 32.07
N LYS A 535 3.68 -1.39 32.79
CA LYS A 535 5.00 -1.61 32.20
C LYS A 535 5.18 -3.02 31.67
N TRP A 536 4.71 -4.02 32.39
CA TRP A 536 4.75 -5.42 31.94
C TRP A 536 3.97 -5.58 30.63
N ILE A 537 2.71 -5.10 30.61
CA ILE A 537 1.82 -5.20 29.44
C ILE A 537 2.37 -4.46 28.23
N ASN A 538 2.78 -3.21 28.40
CA ASN A 538 3.14 -2.34 27.28
C ASN A 538 4.52 -2.59 26.70
N ALA A 539 5.46 -3.08 27.51
CA ALA A 539 6.86 -3.10 27.10
C ALA A 539 7.53 -4.47 27.13
N GLY A 540 6.97 -5.47 27.86
CA GLY A 540 7.75 -6.65 28.21
C GLY A 540 9.11 -6.26 28.83
N ASN A 541 9.27 -4.97 29.17
CA ASN A 541 10.54 -4.36 29.56
C ASN A 541 10.32 -3.40 30.72
N VAL A 542 10.86 -3.72 31.86
CA VAL A 542 10.78 -2.90 33.07
C VAL A 542 12.00 -1.96 33.20
N HIS A 543 12.99 -2.10 32.29
CA HIS A 543 14.29 -1.43 32.42
C HIS A 543 14.32 0.06 32.09
N ASN A 544 13.34 0.64 31.38
CA ASN A 544 13.43 2.01 30.90
C ASN A 544 12.59 3.03 31.65
N SER A 545 12.53 2.97 32.95
CA SER A 545 11.94 4.08 33.68
C SER A 545 12.94 4.71 34.64
N ASN A 546 13.29 5.95 34.36
CA ASN A 546 13.85 6.92 35.32
C ASN A 546 12.87 7.26 36.46
N VAL A 547 11.85 6.46 36.69
CA VAL A 547 11.04 6.55 37.89
C VAL A 547 11.88 6.01 38.99
N VAL A 548 12.28 6.85 39.89
CA VAL A 548 12.94 6.61 41.13
C VAL A 548 12.31 5.35 41.79
N ALA A 549 12.94 4.23 41.56
CA ALA A 549 12.51 2.92 42.01
C ALA A 549 13.05 2.68 43.39
N ASN A 550 13.10 3.67 44.17
CA ASN A 550 13.71 3.57 45.46
C ASN A 550 12.66 3.13 46.46
N ASP A 551 12.90 2.08 47.06
CA ASP A 551 12.50 1.64 48.40
C ASP A 551 11.53 0.47 48.53
N TYR A 552 10.92 -0.09 47.48
CA TYR A 552 9.90 -1.11 47.76
C TYR A 552 10.17 -2.51 47.18
N GLY A 553 11.29 -2.79 46.51
CA GLY A 553 11.63 -4.13 46.01
C GLY A 553 10.70 -4.72 44.94
N PHE A 554 9.49 -4.17 44.76
CA PHE A 554 8.45 -4.70 43.91
C PHE A 554 8.76 -4.55 42.40
N GLN A 555 9.43 -3.48 42.00
CA GLN A 555 9.88 -3.35 40.62
C GLN A 555 10.95 -4.37 40.28
N ASN A 556 11.82 -4.68 41.20
CA ASN A 556 12.83 -5.72 41.05
C ASN A 556 12.21 -7.10 40.91
N ILE A 557 11.13 -7.38 41.63
CA ILE A 557 10.39 -8.64 41.56
C ILE A 557 9.75 -8.78 40.16
N THR A 558 9.03 -7.78 39.70
CA THR A 558 8.41 -7.78 38.35
C THR A 558 9.47 -7.93 37.29
N THR A 559 10.57 -7.19 37.38
CA THR A 559 11.69 -7.27 36.44
C THR A 559 12.30 -8.66 36.39
N LYS A 560 12.54 -9.28 37.57
CA LYS A 560 13.05 -10.65 37.65
C LYS A 560 12.09 -11.63 36.98
N PHE A 561 10.80 -11.54 37.30
CA PHE A 561 9.81 -12.45 36.71
C PHE A 561 9.71 -12.33 35.20
N VAL A 562 9.63 -11.11 34.68
CA VAL A 562 9.65 -10.84 33.22
C VAL A 562 10.95 -11.35 32.61
N GLN A 563 12.08 -11.16 33.27
CA GLN A 563 13.36 -11.65 32.77
C GLN A 563 13.43 -13.19 32.75
N GLU A 564 12.85 -13.85 33.72
CA GLU A 564 12.78 -15.32 33.76
C GLU A 564 11.84 -15.85 32.64
N ILE A 565 10.72 -15.20 32.39
CA ILE A 565 9.85 -15.55 31.25
C ILE A 565 10.65 -15.42 29.93
N ARG A 566 11.40 -14.34 29.76
CA ARG A 566 12.26 -14.12 28.59
C ARG A 566 13.32 -15.19 28.47
N ASN A 567 14.04 -15.49 29.54
CA ASN A 567 15.06 -16.52 29.55
C ASN A 567 14.47 -17.90 29.23
N TYR A 568 13.29 -18.19 29.80
CA TYR A 568 12.56 -19.40 29.51
C TYR A 568 12.18 -19.50 28.01
N ALA A 569 11.61 -18.44 27.44
CA ALA A 569 11.30 -18.40 26.04
C ALA A 569 12.57 -18.56 25.17
N MET A 570 13.66 -17.89 25.52
CA MET A 570 14.92 -17.95 24.77
C MET A 570 15.56 -19.33 24.71
N ASN A 571 15.35 -20.18 25.71
CA ASN A 571 15.82 -21.55 25.67
C ASN A 571 15.13 -22.39 24.60
N TYR A 572 13.89 -22.06 24.29
CA TYR A 572 13.10 -22.74 23.25
C TYR A 572 13.25 -22.10 21.85
N VAL A 573 13.44 -20.78 21.77
CA VAL A 573 13.70 -20.09 20.49
C VAL A 573 14.89 -20.70 19.76
N LYS A 574 15.94 -21.10 20.49
CA LYS A 574 17.13 -21.76 19.92
C LYS A 574 16.86 -23.14 19.32
N LYS A 575 15.67 -23.69 19.56
CA LYS A 575 15.23 -25.01 19.11
C LYS A 575 14.05 -24.94 18.16
N LEU A 576 13.72 -23.74 17.70
CA LEU A 576 12.76 -23.58 16.61
C LEU A 576 13.33 -24.21 15.35
N ASP A 577 12.48 -24.94 14.65
CA ASP A 577 12.74 -25.42 13.31
C ASP A 577 12.10 -24.46 12.31
N ILE A 578 12.88 -23.96 11.38
CA ILE A 578 12.48 -23.00 10.35
C ILE A 578 12.91 -23.58 9.02
N ASP A 579 11.94 -24.09 8.26
CA ASP A 579 12.18 -24.59 6.92
C ASP A 579 12.23 -23.42 5.92
N ALA A 580 13.38 -22.80 5.82
CA ALA A 580 13.59 -21.68 4.92
C ALA A 580 13.78 -22.09 3.45
N LYS A 581 14.06 -23.38 3.16
CA LYS A 581 14.37 -23.85 1.79
C LYS A 581 13.25 -23.60 0.80
N ALA A 582 12.00 -23.73 1.26
CA ALA A 582 10.82 -23.51 0.43
C ALA A 582 10.61 -22.03 0.04
N TYR A 583 11.30 -21.12 0.73
CA TYR A 583 11.09 -19.68 0.65
C TYR A 583 12.29 -18.91 0.11
N LEU A 584 13.44 -19.55 -0.06
CA LEU A 584 14.64 -18.91 -0.64
C LEU A 584 14.76 -19.31 -2.11
N PRO A 585 14.78 -18.34 -3.05
CA PRO A 585 14.90 -18.65 -4.48
C PRO A 585 16.26 -19.26 -4.86
N ASN A 586 17.34 -19.03 -4.05
CA ASN A 586 18.66 -19.59 -4.25
C ASN A 586 19.15 -20.28 -2.97
N GLN A 587 19.59 -21.54 -3.08
CA GLN A 587 20.03 -22.35 -1.95
C GLN A 587 21.38 -21.92 -1.33
N ASP A 588 22.20 -21.15 -2.04
CA ASP A 588 23.55 -20.82 -1.59
C ASP A 588 23.62 -19.89 -0.37
N ASP A 589 22.53 -19.19 -0.03
CA ASP A 589 22.45 -18.25 1.09
C ASP A 589 21.70 -18.81 2.32
N GLU A 590 21.23 -20.06 2.28
CA GLU A 590 20.36 -20.63 3.33
C GLU A 590 21.02 -20.63 4.72
N GLU A 591 22.26 -21.14 4.81
CA GLU A 591 22.96 -21.23 6.10
C GLU A 591 23.17 -19.84 6.73
N LYS A 592 23.54 -18.86 5.90
CA LYS A 592 23.75 -17.47 6.35
C LYS A 592 22.43 -16.84 6.77
N PHE A 593 21.38 -17.02 5.95
CA PHE A 593 20.03 -16.52 6.28
C PHE A 593 19.52 -17.07 7.61
N ILE A 594 19.57 -18.40 7.80
CA ILE A 594 19.16 -19.04 9.06
C ILE A 594 19.99 -18.54 10.23
N ALA A 595 21.31 -18.40 10.05
CA ALA A 595 22.18 -17.89 11.11
C ALA A 595 21.81 -16.46 11.53
N ASP A 596 21.59 -15.55 10.58
CA ASP A 596 21.22 -14.17 10.85
C ASP A 596 19.80 -14.06 11.41
N LEU A 597 18.87 -14.83 10.88
CA LEU A 597 17.50 -14.92 11.42
C LEU A 597 17.51 -15.43 12.86
N MET A 598 18.22 -16.51 13.14
CA MET A 598 18.33 -17.06 14.51
C MET A 598 19.04 -16.09 15.45
N ALA A 599 20.07 -15.37 14.99
CA ALA A 599 20.69 -14.30 15.77
C ALA A 599 19.71 -13.20 16.11
N TYR A 600 18.87 -12.80 15.16
CA TYR A 600 17.80 -11.82 15.38
C TYR A 600 16.74 -12.33 16.36
N LEU A 601 16.20 -13.53 16.16
CA LEU A 601 15.18 -14.12 17.02
C LEU A 601 15.69 -14.33 18.46
N THR A 602 16.96 -14.74 18.62
CA THR A 602 17.58 -14.96 19.93
C THR A 602 18.04 -13.69 20.61
N ALA A 603 17.99 -12.53 19.98
CA ALA A 603 18.24 -11.27 20.66
C ALA A 603 17.20 -11.05 21.78
N GLN A 604 17.67 -10.70 23.00
CA GLN A 604 16.80 -10.61 24.20
C GLN A 604 15.59 -9.68 24.06
N GLN A 605 15.63 -8.76 23.10
CA GLN A 605 14.57 -7.76 22.89
C GLN A 605 13.52 -8.21 21.87
N ASN A 606 13.69 -9.36 21.21
CA ASN A 606 12.80 -9.81 20.16
C ASN A 606 11.78 -10.84 20.68
N VAL A 607 11.89 -12.11 20.30
CA VAL A 607 10.89 -13.12 20.67
C VAL A 607 10.63 -13.19 22.18
N GLY A 608 11.67 -13.22 22.99
CA GLY A 608 11.52 -13.27 24.45
C GLY A 608 10.71 -12.09 25.01
N ARG A 609 10.86 -10.91 24.43
CA ARG A 609 10.08 -9.72 24.82
C ARG A 609 8.63 -9.84 24.40
N GLU A 610 8.36 -10.29 23.17
CA GLU A 610 6.98 -10.44 22.67
C GLU A 610 6.24 -11.54 23.47
N VAL A 611 6.88 -12.67 23.76
CA VAL A 611 6.31 -13.70 24.64
C VAL A 611 5.96 -13.13 26.02
N ALA A 612 6.88 -12.41 26.66
CA ALA A 612 6.62 -11.81 27.97
C ALA A 612 5.48 -10.79 27.91
N LYS A 613 5.33 -10.06 26.82
CA LYS A 613 4.26 -9.10 26.58
C LYS A 613 2.91 -9.79 26.39
N MET A 614 2.85 -10.85 25.59
CA MET A 614 1.63 -11.62 25.36
C MET A 614 1.13 -12.25 26.65
N ILE A 615 2.00 -12.94 27.39
CA ILE A 615 1.68 -13.55 28.68
C ILE A 615 1.23 -12.49 29.68
N GLY A 616 1.91 -11.35 29.75
CA GLY A 616 1.57 -10.25 30.65
C GLY A 616 0.21 -9.62 30.32
N SER A 617 -0.09 -9.42 29.04
CA SER A 617 -1.36 -8.85 28.59
C SER A 617 -2.55 -9.75 28.93
N GLU A 618 -2.44 -11.05 28.66
CA GLU A 618 -3.50 -12.01 28.97
C GLU A 618 -3.66 -12.18 30.49
N SER A 619 -2.56 -12.36 31.23
CA SER A 619 -2.58 -12.49 32.69
C SER A 619 -3.20 -11.25 33.36
N TYR A 620 -2.97 -10.05 32.82
CA TYR A 620 -3.61 -8.83 33.32
C TYR A 620 -5.11 -8.84 33.05
N SER A 621 -5.53 -9.18 31.84
CA SER A 621 -6.95 -9.18 31.46
C SER A 621 -7.74 -10.14 32.35
N GLU A 622 -7.25 -11.35 32.52
CA GLU A 622 -7.86 -12.37 33.36
C GLU A 622 -7.76 -12.06 34.87
N GLY A 623 -6.59 -11.65 35.32
CA GLY A 623 -6.39 -11.26 36.71
C GLY A 623 -7.21 -10.03 37.11
N PHE A 624 -7.42 -9.07 36.20
CA PHE A 624 -8.25 -7.89 36.46
C PHE A 624 -9.73 -8.24 36.63
N VAL A 625 -10.23 -9.20 35.86
CA VAL A 625 -11.62 -9.69 36.01
C VAL A 625 -11.85 -10.33 37.35
N ARG A 626 -10.89 -11.16 37.84
CA ARG A 626 -10.93 -11.82 39.14
C ARG A 626 -10.64 -10.85 40.31
N ALA A 627 -9.82 -9.85 40.04
CA ALA A 627 -9.27 -8.93 41.04
C ALA A 627 -10.28 -7.98 41.68
N LYS A 628 -11.53 -7.94 41.21
CA LYS A 628 -12.60 -7.19 41.88
C LYS A 628 -12.89 -7.73 43.28
N GLU A 629 -12.56 -8.99 43.56
CA GLU A 629 -12.79 -9.71 44.80
C GLU A 629 -11.68 -9.52 45.82
N PHE A 630 -10.48 -9.11 45.39
CA PHE A 630 -9.33 -9.00 46.30
C PHE A 630 -9.26 -7.65 47.01
N LYS A 631 -9.09 -7.69 48.29
CA LYS A 631 -8.98 -6.52 49.17
C LYS A 631 -7.68 -5.73 48.94
N TYR A 632 -6.55 -6.44 48.75
CA TYR A 632 -5.22 -5.84 48.66
C TYR A 632 -4.67 -5.87 47.24
N GLN A 633 -3.90 -4.84 46.87
CA GLN A 633 -3.37 -4.70 45.51
C GLN A 633 -2.27 -5.72 45.17
N TYR A 634 -1.49 -6.18 46.18
CA TYR A 634 -0.50 -7.21 45.96
C TYR A 634 -1.16 -8.57 45.63
N GLU A 635 -2.35 -8.87 46.18
CA GLU A 635 -3.10 -10.08 45.86
C GLU A 635 -3.48 -10.12 44.36
N ARG A 636 -3.83 -8.96 43.79
CA ARG A 636 -4.10 -8.86 42.38
C ARG A 636 -2.89 -9.16 41.52
N PHE A 637 -1.73 -8.70 41.92
CA PHE A 637 -0.50 -8.98 41.22
C PHE A 637 -0.06 -10.43 41.34
N THR A 638 -0.17 -11.01 42.53
CA THR A 638 0.13 -12.43 42.77
C THR A 638 -0.84 -13.34 42.00
N ASP A 639 -2.11 -12.97 41.87
CA ASP A 639 -3.09 -13.70 41.06
C ASP A 639 -2.75 -13.67 39.57
N MET A 640 -2.27 -12.53 39.05
CA MET A 640 -1.76 -12.44 37.68
C MET A 640 -0.56 -13.35 37.43
N ILE A 641 0.39 -13.39 38.37
CA ILE A 641 1.55 -14.29 38.29
C ILE A 641 1.11 -15.75 38.40
N GLN A 642 0.15 -16.05 39.27
CA GLN A 642 -0.43 -17.38 39.39
C GLN A 642 -1.12 -17.79 38.08
N TYR A 643 -1.89 -16.91 37.49
CA TYR A 643 -2.50 -17.18 36.19
C TYR A 643 -1.45 -17.52 35.11
N ALA A 644 -0.37 -16.74 35.04
CA ALA A 644 0.72 -17.03 34.10
C ALA A 644 1.36 -18.39 34.38
N GLN A 645 1.59 -18.70 35.68
CA GLN A 645 2.17 -19.99 36.14
C GLN A 645 1.28 -21.17 35.72
N ASP A 646 -0.02 -21.08 36.00
CA ASP A 646 -0.96 -22.18 35.79
C ASP A 646 -1.27 -22.43 34.29
N ASN A 647 -1.23 -21.39 33.45
CA ASN A 647 -1.60 -21.49 32.06
C ASN A 647 -0.42 -21.66 31.10
N TYR A 648 0.74 -21.13 31.43
CA TYR A 648 1.91 -21.15 30.55
C TYR A 648 3.06 -22.02 31.08
N PHE A 649 3.18 -22.18 32.39
CA PHE A 649 4.31 -22.85 33.02
C PHE A 649 3.84 -23.93 33.99
N ILE A 650 3.95 -25.18 33.60
CA ILE A 650 3.59 -26.31 34.49
C ILE A 650 4.83 -26.83 35.18
N ALA A 651 4.82 -26.75 36.52
CA ALA A 651 5.97 -27.10 37.35
C ALA A 651 6.43 -28.55 37.22
N ASP A 652 5.49 -29.48 37.00
CA ASP A 652 5.74 -30.93 37.12
C ASP A 652 5.69 -31.68 35.79
N THR A 653 5.56 -31.00 34.67
CA THR A 653 5.58 -31.63 33.33
C THR A 653 6.92 -31.51 32.62
N ILE A 654 7.19 -32.44 31.74
CA ILE A 654 8.41 -32.46 30.91
C ILE A 654 8.25 -31.46 29.74
N TYR A 655 7.03 -31.23 29.33
CA TYR A 655 6.67 -30.37 28.19
C TYR A 655 6.13 -29.04 28.69
N PHE A 656 6.28 -28.01 27.90
CA PHE A 656 5.55 -26.78 28.13
C PHE A 656 4.08 -26.90 27.67
N THR A 657 3.22 -26.01 28.14
CA THR A 657 1.80 -26.04 27.78
C THR A 657 1.58 -25.70 26.33
N GLU A 658 0.52 -26.25 25.74
CA GLU A 658 0.08 -25.87 24.38
C GLU A 658 -0.09 -24.34 24.24
N LYS A 659 -0.51 -23.68 25.30
CA LYS A 659 -0.69 -22.23 25.30
C LYS A 659 0.64 -21.47 25.23
N PHE A 660 1.69 -21.96 25.89
CA PHE A 660 3.02 -21.39 25.79
C PHE A 660 3.63 -21.65 24.41
N GLU A 661 3.46 -22.86 23.87
CA GLU A 661 3.90 -23.24 22.54
C GLU A 661 3.29 -22.31 21.49
N LYS A 662 1.97 -22.16 21.52
CA LYS A 662 1.25 -21.25 20.63
C LYS A 662 1.75 -19.81 20.77
N CYS A 663 1.92 -19.32 21.99
CA CYS A 663 2.44 -17.98 22.26
C CYS A 663 3.88 -17.80 21.73
N LEU A 664 4.73 -18.81 21.86
CA LEU A 664 6.10 -18.80 21.35
C LEU A 664 6.12 -18.76 19.83
N ILE A 665 5.30 -19.58 19.17
CA ILE A 665 5.19 -19.61 17.70
C ILE A 665 4.66 -18.27 17.19
N GLU A 666 3.58 -17.73 17.74
CA GLU A 666 3.03 -16.43 17.35
C GLU A 666 4.03 -15.28 17.52
N ALA A 667 4.76 -15.27 18.64
CA ALA A 667 5.81 -14.28 18.86
C ALA A 667 6.96 -14.42 17.86
N SER A 668 7.33 -15.65 17.51
CA SER A 668 8.37 -15.96 16.53
C SER A 668 7.95 -15.53 15.14
N LYS A 669 6.75 -15.88 14.71
CA LYS A 669 6.17 -15.44 13.42
C LYS A 669 6.19 -13.91 13.29
N LYS A 670 5.77 -13.20 14.32
CA LYS A 670 5.83 -11.73 14.34
C LYS A 670 7.26 -11.21 14.18
N CYS A 671 8.21 -11.79 14.94
CA CYS A 671 9.61 -11.36 14.84
C CYS A 671 10.25 -11.73 13.51
N ILE A 672 9.84 -12.83 12.86
CA ILE A 672 10.27 -13.19 11.51
C ILE A 672 9.76 -12.16 10.49
N ARG A 673 8.49 -11.77 10.58
CA ARG A 673 7.97 -10.66 9.75
C ARG A 673 8.77 -9.38 9.95
N ASP A 674 9.03 -8.99 11.20
CA ASP A 674 9.86 -7.81 11.50
C ASP A 674 11.30 -7.95 10.92
N PHE A 675 11.86 -9.17 10.90
CA PHE A 675 13.17 -9.45 10.29
C PHE A 675 13.10 -9.35 8.76
N VAL A 676 12.11 -9.98 8.14
CA VAL A 676 11.88 -9.93 6.70
C VAL A 676 11.70 -8.48 6.24
N ASP A 677 10.86 -7.71 6.90
CA ASP A 677 10.65 -6.29 6.61
C ASP A 677 11.93 -5.44 6.69
N SER A 678 12.88 -5.85 7.54
CA SER A 678 14.10 -5.07 7.80
C SER A 678 15.32 -5.57 7.02
N LYS A 679 15.39 -6.87 6.67
CA LYS A 679 16.59 -7.54 6.16
C LYS A 679 16.38 -8.31 4.87
N CYS A 680 15.14 -8.41 4.40
CA CYS A 680 14.83 -9.20 3.23
C CYS A 680 14.15 -8.36 2.14
N ILE A 681 14.21 -8.88 0.93
CA ILE A 681 13.42 -8.44 -0.22
C ILE A 681 12.47 -9.59 -0.51
N VAL A 682 11.18 -9.35 -0.46
CA VAL A 682 10.19 -10.37 -0.82
C VAL A 682 10.12 -10.45 -2.34
N VAL A 683 10.37 -11.65 -2.87
CA VAL A 683 10.39 -11.93 -4.31
C VAL A 683 9.19 -12.84 -4.62
N TYR A 684 8.36 -12.44 -5.57
CA TYR A 684 7.19 -13.19 -6.04
C TYR A 684 7.52 -14.05 -7.24
#